data_147fb754cef0e1b788f4849309b022e8
#
_entry.id   147fb754cef0e1b788f4849309b022e8
#
_cell.length_a   1.000
_cell.length_b   1.000
_cell.length_c   1.000
_cell.angle_alpha   90.00
_cell.angle_beta   90.00
_cell.angle_gamma   90.00
#
_symmetry.space_group_name_H-M   'P 1'
#
loop_
_entity.id
_entity.type
_entity.pdbx_description
1 polymer ?
#
loop_
_entity_poly.entity_id
_entity_poly.type
_entity_poly.pdbx_seq_one_letter_code
_entity_poly.pdbx_strand_id
1 'polypeptide(L)'
;MKIRNLVFGALCGITFFSCSESGGGKEVEMDRFVTDLMGKMTIREKLGQLNLPSGGDLVTGSVMNSELSDMIRKEEIGGFFNVKGIKKIYDLQRLAVEETRLKIPLIVGADVIHGYETIFPIPLALSCSWDTLAIQRMARISAIEASADGICWTFSPMVDICRDARWGRIAEGSGEDPYLGSLLAKAYVHGYQGDSMQGKDEILSCVKHFALYGASEAGKDYNTVDMSHLRMYNEYFAPYRAAVEAGVGSVMSSFNIVDGIPATANKWLLTDVLRDEWGFQGLLVTDYNSIAEMSIHGVAPLKEASVRALQAGTDMDMVSCGFLNTLEESLKEGKVTEAQIDAACRRVLEAKYKLGLFADPYKYCDTLRAEKELYTPEHRAVAREVAAETFVLLKNENHLLPLEEKGKIALIGPMADARNNMCGMWSMTCTPSGHGTLLEGIRSAVGDKAEILYAKGSNVYYDAEMEKGAVGIRPLERGNDQQLLAEALRTAARADVIVAAVGECAEMSGESPSRTNLEIPDAQQDLLKALVKTGKPVVLLLFTGRPLVLNWESEHIPSILNVWFGGSETGDAVADVLFGKAVPCGKLTTTFPRSVGQLPLFYNHLNTGRPDPDNRVFNRYASNYLDESNEPLYPFGYGLSYTDFVYGDLQLSSETLPKNGNLTASVTVTNKGSHDGYETVQLYLRDIYAEVARPVKELKGFDRIFLKKGESREVKFVLTEDDLKFYNSGLQYIYEPGEFDVMIGTNSRDVQTKRFIAE
;
A
#
# COMPACT_ATOMS: atom_id res chain seq x y z
N MET A 1 27.26 52.08 30.66
CA MET A 1 28.71 51.94 30.43
C MET A 1 28.92 51.19 29.12
N LYS A 2 29.64 51.79 28.20
CA LYS A 2 29.91 51.41 26.81
C LYS A 2 30.70 50.09 26.72
N ILE A 3 30.53 49.35 25.63
CA ILE A 3 31.58 48.61 24.86
C ILE A 3 30.81 47.92 23.71
N ARG A 4 30.93 48.27 22.54
CA ARG A 4 31.88 48.30 21.40
C ARG A 4 31.82 46.97 20.56
N ASN A 5 31.29 47.12 19.34
CA ASN A 5 31.33 46.20 18.23
C ASN A 5 32.77 45.80 17.84
N LEU A 6 32.94 44.53 17.47
CA LEU A 6 34.03 44.10 16.59
C LEU A 6 33.49 43.06 15.60
N VAL A 7 33.54 43.48 14.34
CA VAL A 7 33.32 42.62 13.15
C VAL A 7 34.62 41.86 12.92
N PHE A 8 34.56 40.55 12.83
CA PHE A 8 35.61 39.76 12.21
C PHE A 8 35.00 38.90 11.12
N GLY A 9 35.32 39.22 9.89
CA GLY A 9 35.09 38.37 8.73
C GLY A 9 36.09 37.23 8.77
N ALA A 10 35.57 36.01 8.65
CA ALA A 10 36.37 34.84 8.35
C ALA A 10 35.84 34.20 7.08
N LEU A 11 36.64 34.23 6.04
CA LEU A 11 36.54 33.38 4.87
C LEU A 11 36.60 31.92 5.35
N CYS A 12 35.50 31.17 5.23
CA CYS A 12 35.55 29.71 5.29
C CYS A 12 35.66 29.18 3.88
N GLY A 13 36.82 28.69 3.58
CA GLY A 13 37.06 27.86 2.36
C GLY A 13 36.20 26.60 2.47
N ILE A 14 35.38 26.36 1.44
CA ILE A 14 34.60 25.14 1.27
C ILE A 14 35.61 24.05 0.82
N THR A 15 36.04 23.22 1.76
CA THR A 15 36.62 21.93 1.45
C THR A 15 35.49 20.94 1.21
N PHE A 16 35.27 20.63 -0.06
CA PHE A 16 34.51 19.43 -0.45
C PHE A 16 35.30 18.21 0.06
N PHE A 17 34.84 17.64 1.17
CA PHE A 17 35.22 16.28 1.53
C PHE A 17 34.35 15.33 0.70
N SER A 18 34.97 14.72 -0.29
CA SER A 18 34.46 13.60 -1.07
C SER A 18 34.23 12.40 -0.13
N CYS A 19 32.98 12.11 0.19
CA CYS A 19 32.55 10.84 0.81
C CYS A 19 32.36 9.72 -0.22
N SER A 20 33.36 9.49 -1.11
CA SER A 20 33.27 8.44 -2.14
C SER A 20 34.24 7.27 -1.94
N GLU A 21 35.07 7.26 -0.88
CA GLU A 21 36.05 6.19 -0.72
C GLU A 21 35.62 4.98 0.14
N SER A 22 34.53 5.08 0.90
CA SER A 22 34.10 3.95 1.75
C SER A 22 33.15 2.94 1.07
N GLY A 23 32.44 3.33 0.02
CA GLY A 23 31.52 2.46 -0.74
C GLY A 23 32.23 1.46 -1.64
N GLY A 24 33.20 1.90 -2.41
CA GLY A 24 33.94 1.05 -3.36
C GLY A 24 34.73 -0.09 -2.72
N GLY A 25 35.22 0.09 -1.47
CA GLY A 25 35.92 -0.96 -0.76
C GLY A 25 35.04 -2.14 -0.35
N LYS A 26 33.82 -1.85 0.13
CA LYS A 26 32.86 -2.88 0.56
C LYS A 26 32.30 -3.70 -0.62
N GLU A 27 32.04 -3.05 -1.75
CA GLU A 27 31.58 -3.75 -2.96
C GLU A 27 32.65 -4.69 -3.52
N VAL A 28 33.92 -4.28 -3.57
CA VAL A 28 35.04 -5.12 -3.99
C VAL A 28 35.21 -6.31 -3.03
N GLU A 29 35.03 -6.12 -1.72
CA GLU A 29 35.11 -7.18 -0.74
C GLU A 29 33.96 -8.19 -0.91
N MET A 30 32.73 -7.73 -1.09
CA MET A 30 31.55 -8.56 -1.38
C MET A 30 31.75 -9.37 -2.66
N ASP A 31 32.15 -8.73 -3.76
CA ASP A 31 32.36 -9.40 -5.05
C ASP A 31 33.41 -10.52 -4.93
N ARG A 32 34.54 -10.25 -4.28
CA ARG A 32 35.56 -11.25 -4.03
C ARG A 32 35.04 -12.41 -3.18
N PHE A 33 34.35 -12.12 -2.08
CA PHE A 33 33.78 -13.13 -1.18
C PHE A 33 32.78 -14.04 -1.90
N VAL A 34 31.84 -13.45 -2.65
CA VAL A 34 30.80 -14.20 -3.38
C VAL A 34 31.43 -15.03 -4.49
N THR A 35 32.42 -14.48 -5.23
CA THR A 35 33.14 -15.22 -6.27
C THR A 35 33.89 -16.42 -5.70
N ASP A 36 34.60 -16.26 -4.59
CA ASP A 36 35.32 -17.34 -3.90
C ASP A 36 34.37 -18.43 -3.36
N LEU A 37 33.20 -18.04 -2.88
CA LEU A 37 32.18 -18.98 -2.41
C LEU A 37 31.60 -19.77 -3.59
N MET A 38 31.16 -19.09 -4.65
CA MET A 38 30.59 -19.70 -5.84
C MET A 38 31.56 -20.67 -6.54
N GLY A 39 32.87 -20.39 -6.50
CA GLY A 39 33.90 -21.28 -7.02
C GLY A 39 34.01 -22.62 -6.28
N LYS A 40 33.41 -22.75 -5.09
CA LYS A 40 33.35 -24.00 -4.30
C LYS A 40 32.01 -24.75 -4.47
N MET A 41 31.02 -24.13 -5.09
CA MET A 41 29.67 -24.67 -5.24
C MET A 41 29.55 -25.59 -6.46
N THR A 42 28.85 -26.68 -6.28
CA THR A 42 28.35 -27.51 -7.38
C THR A 42 27.14 -26.82 -8.04
N ILE A 43 26.79 -27.23 -9.27
CA ILE A 43 25.58 -26.75 -9.94
C ILE A 43 24.33 -26.99 -9.07
N ARG A 44 24.21 -28.16 -8.45
CA ARG A 44 23.07 -28.49 -7.58
C ARG A 44 22.95 -27.53 -6.40
N GLU A 45 24.05 -27.18 -5.75
CA GLU A 45 24.06 -26.21 -4.65
C GLU A 45 23.77 -24.78 -5.12
N LYS A 46 24.23 -24.37 -6.32
CA LYS A 46 23.83 -23.10 -6.91
C LYS A 46 22.32 -23.04 -7.18
N LEU A 47 21.75 -24.11 -7.75
CA LEU A 47 20.31 -24.23 -7.97
C LEU A 47 19.50 -24.26 -6.65
N GLY A 48 20.06 -24.84 -5.60
CA GLY A 48 19.49 -24.81 -4.26
C GLY A 48 19.31 -23.36 -3.75
N GLN A 49 20.30 -22.48 -3.98
CA GLN A 49 20.16 -21.08 -3.59
C GLN A 49 19.01 -20.35 -4.30
N LEU A 50 18.58 -20.82 -5.47
CA LEU A 50 17.50 -20.23 -6.25
C LEU A 50 16.10 -20.72 -5.83
N ASN A 51 16.00 -21.58 -4.83
CA ASN A 51 14.73 -22.21 -4.40
C ASN A 51 14.24 -21.61 -3.07
N LEU A 52 12.98 -21.16 -3.03
CA LEU A 52 12.35 -20.53 -1.88
C LEU A 52 11.03 -21.24 -1.51
N PRO A 53 11.08 -22.32 -0.71
CA PRO A 53 9.90 -23.04 -0.27
C PRO A 53 9.14 -22.33 0.85
N SER A 54 7.82 -22.63 0.98
CA SER A 54 6.96 -22.17 2.07
C SER A 54 6.99 -23.12 3.26
N GLY A 55 7.15 -22.61 4.48
CA GLY A 55 7.18 -23.39 5.70
C GLY A 55 5.81 -23.75 6.27
N GLY A 56 4.73 -23.12 5.81
CA GLY A 56 3.34 -23.49 6.12
C GLY A 56 2.79 -23.11 7.49
N ASP A 57 3.49 -22.34 8.32
CA ASP A 57 2.93 -21.81 9.58
C ASP A 57 1.94 -20.70 9.30
N LEU A 58 2.23 -19.88 8.27
CA LEU A 58 1.35 -18.86 7.72
C LEU A 58 0.88 -19.35 6.35
N VAL A 59 -0.42 -19.39 6.12
CA VAL A 59 -0.99 -19.91 4.88
C VAL A 59 -1.28 -18.74 3.94
N THR A 60 -0.44 -18.58 2.92
CA THR A 60 -0.57 -17.54 1.88
C THR A 60 -0.88 -18.12 0.50
N GLY A 61 -0.96 -19.44 0.38
CA GLY A 61 -1.25 -20.14 -0.88
C GLY A 61 -1.55 -21.62 -0.69
N SER A 62 -1.84 -22.33 -1.78
CA SER A 62 -2.32 -23.72 -1.74
C SER A 62 -1.21 -24.77 -1.66
N VAL A 63 0.05 -24.40 -1.89
CA VAL A 63 1.20 -25.31 -1.89
C VAL A 63 2.05 -25.09 -0.65
N MET A 64 2.38 -26.15 0.06
CA MET A 64 3.26 -26.13 1.23
C MET A 64 4.37 -27.17 1.07
N ASN A 65 5.57 -26.83 1.51
CA ASN A 65 6.73 -27.71 1.50
C ASN A 65 7.03 -28.13 2.95
N SER A 66 6.61 -29.33 3.34
CA SER A 66 6.67 -29.79 4.73
C SER A 66 8.05 -30.29 5.21
N GLU A 67 9.03 -30.40 4.31
CA GLU A 67 10.33 -31.07 4.60
C GLU A 67 11.52 -30.09 4.60
N LEU A 68 11.36 -28.89 5.14
CA LEU A 68 12.41 -27.85 5.14
C LEU A 68 13.74 -28.37 5.70
N SER A 69 13.73 -29.12 6.81
CA SER A 69 14.95 -29.63 7.44
C SER A 69 15.76 -30.56 6.53
N ASP A 70 15.08 -31.40 5.76
CA ASP A 70 15.74 -32.30 4.81
C ASP A 70 16.27 -31.55 3.59
N MET A 71 15.52 -30.57 3.08
CA MET A 71 15.98 -29.71 1.98
C MET A 71 17.21 -28.87 2.41
N ILE A 72 17.25 -28.38 3.65
CA ILE A 72 18.41 -27.66 4.19
C ILE A 72 19.64 -28.57 4.20
N ARG A 73 19.54 -29.80 4.77
CA ARG A 73 20.68 -30.76 4.84
C ARG A 73 21.20 -31.16 3.47
N LYS A 74 20.33 -31.14 2.44
CA LYS A 74 20.72 -31.41 1.05
C LYS A 74 21.21 -30.16 0.31
N GLU A 75 21.24 -29.00 0.97
CA GLU A 75 21.61 -27.71 0.36
C GLU A 75 20.72 -27.34 -0.83
N GLU A 76 19.42 -27.68 -0.77
CA GLU A 76 18.43 -27.51 -1.84
C GLU A 76 17.56 -26.25 -1.67
N ILE A 77 17.86 -25.38 -0.71
CA ILE A 77 17.15 -24.11 -0.51
C ILE A 77 18.09 -22.94 -0.22
N GLY A 78 17.76 -21.77 -0.77
CA GLY A 78 18.45 -20.51 -0.48
C GLY A 78 17.84 -19.75 0.69
N GLY A 79 16.58 -19.99 0.96
CA GLY A 79 15.79 -19.38 2.02
C GLY A 79 14.47 -20.10 2.17
N PHE A 80 13.62 -19.60 3.04
CA PHE A 80 12.24 -20.05 3.22
C PHE A 80 11.36 -18.88 3.68
N PHE A 81 10.05 -19.05 3.61
CA PHE A 81 9.11 -18.07 4.11
C PHE A 81 7.93 -18.73 4.81
N ASN A 82 7.05 -17.92 5.44
CA ASN A 82 5.88 -18.40 6.17
C ASN A 82 6.17 -19.34 7.35
N VAL A 83 7.32 -19.16 8.01
CA VAL A 83 7.65 -19.78 9.30
C VAL A 83 7.56 -18.71 10.38
N LYS A 84 6.80 -18.96 11.44
CA LYS A 84 6.66 -18.05 12.58
C LYS A 84 7.32 -18.62 13.83
N GLY A 85 7.93 -17.72 14.61
CA GLY A 85 8.55 -18.03 15.89
C GLY A 85 10.07 -18.18 15.84
N ILE A 86 10.73 -17.26 16.55
CA ILE A 86 12.19 -17.10 16.59
C ILE A 86 12.94 -18.42 16.87
N LYS A 87 12.44 -19.25 17.77
CA LYS A 87 13.10 -20.53 18.10
C LYS A 87 13.14 -21.50 16.91
N LYS A 88 12.03 -21.60 16.19
CA LYS A 88 11.91 -22.46 15.01
C LYS A 88 12.83 -21.97 13.90
N ILE A 89 12.85 -20.64 13.66
CA ILE A 89 13.75 -20.01 12.69
C ILE A 89 15.21 -20.23 13.07
N TYR A 90 15.56 -20.05 14.35
CA TYR A 90 16.90 -20.33 14.86
C TYR A 90 17.33 -21.78 14.59
N ASP A 91 16.47 -22.77 14.89
CA ASP A 91 16.77 -24.18 14.68
C ASP A 91 17.02 -24.51 13.19
N LEU A 92 16.24 -23.93 12.27
CA LEU A 92 16.44 -24.08 10.82
C LEU A 92 17.74 -23.42 10.36
N GLN A 93 18.03 -22.21 10.85
CA GLN A 93 19.28 -21.51 10.51
C GLN A 93 20.49 -22.28 11.02
N ARG A 94 20.41 -22.87 12.22
CA ARG A 94 21.47 -23.70 12.80
C ARG A 94 21.76 -24.93 11.92
N LEU A 95 20.72 -25.60 11.40
CA LEU A 95 20.94 -26.71 10.45
C LEU A 95 21.74 -26.25 9.23
N ALA A 96 21.41 -25.10 8.66
CA ALA A 96 22.10 -24.58 7.48
C ALA A 96 23.58 -24.27 7.73
N VAL A 97 23.91 -23.63 8.85
CA VAL A 97 25.28 -23.17 9.12
C VAL A 97 26.17 -24.18 9.86
N GLU A 98 25.59 -25.20 10.54
CA GLU A 98 26.35 -26.17 11.28
C GLU A 98 26.40 -27.55 10.60
N GLU A 99 25.31 -27.97 9.91
CA GLU A 99 25.17 -29.34 9.41
C GLU A 99 25.40 -29.45 7.87
N THR A 100 25.54 -28.31 7.13
CA THR A 100 25.78 -28.32 5.68
C THR A 100 27.27 -28.15 5.33
N ARG A 101 27.65 -28.49 4.11
CA ARG A 101 29.03 -28.44 3.63
C ARG A 101 29.56 -27.01 3.50
N LEU A 102 28.75 -26.13 2.91
CA LEU A 102 29.14 -24.74 2.60
C LEU A 102 28.77 -23.74 3.69
N LYS A 103 27.92 -24.14 4.63
CA LYS A 103 27.48 -23.32 5.78
C LYS A 103 26.87 -21.98 5.34
N ILE A 104 26.15 -21.98 4.22
CA ILE A 104 25.50 -20.78 3.69
C ILE A 104 24.24 -20.51 4.52
N PRO A 105 24.12 -19.31 5.15
CA PRO A 105 22.93 -18.94 5.90
C PRO A 105 21.71 -18.81 5.00
N LEU A 106 20.52 -19.03 5.57
CA LEU A 106 19.25 -18.90 4.89
C LEU A 106 18.72 -17.47 5.00
N ILE A 107 18.05 -16.98 3.95
CA ILE A 107 17.25 -15.77 4.00
C ILE A 107 15.80 -16.15 4.40
N VAL A 108 15.21 -15.43 5.34
CA VAL A 108 13.89 -15.76 5.92
C VAL A 108 12.89 -14.67 5.58
N GLY A 109 11.87 -15.02 4.80
CA GLY A 109 10.86 -14.11 4.29
C GLY A 109 9.49 -14.23 4.96
N ALA A 110 8.72 -13.15 4.94
CA ALA A 110 7.30 -13.14 5.28
C ALA A 110 6.58 -11.94 4.63
N ASP A 111 5.25 -12.04 4.49
CA ASP A 111 4.38 -10.94 4.07
C ASP A 111 4.09 -10.00 5.24
N VAL A 112 5.03 -9.10 5.52
CA VAL A 112 4.90 -8.04 6.53
C VAL A 112 4.43 -6.78 5.81
N ILE A 113 3.15 -6.74 5.45
CA ILE A 113 2.59 -5.72 4.54
C ILE A 113 2.26 -4.42 5.26
N HIS A 114 1.63 -4.50 6.43
CA HIS A 114 1.25 -3.33 7.23
C HIS A 114 1.37 -3.59 8.74
N GLY A 115 2.39 -4.34 9.14
CA GLY A 115 2.68 -4.69 10.53
C GLY A 115 3.06 -6.15 10.71
N TYR A 116 3.56 -6.50 11.89
CA TYR A 116 3.91 -7.87 12.28
C TYR A 116 3.02 -8.35 13.44
N GLU A 117 3.30 -8.03 14.70
CA GLU A 117 2.36 -8.20 15.82
C GLU A 117 1.54 -6.92 16.06
N THR A 118 2.15 -5.76 15.97
CA THR A 118 1.45 -4.47 15.88
C THR A 118 0.98 -4.27 14.45
N ILE A 119 -0.32 -4.42 14.22
CA ILE A 119 -0.92 -4.22 12.90
C ILE A 119 -1.37 -2.77 12.77
N PHE A 120 -0.87 -2.10 11.75
CA PHE A 120 -1.28 -0.77 11.30
C PHE A 120 -2.50 -0.85 10.37
N PRO A 121 -3.12 0.28 9.99
CA PRO A 121 -4.13 0.29 8.96
C PRO A 121 -3.66 -0.38 7.67
N ILE A 122 -4.60 -0.94 6.90
CA ILE A 122 -4.27 -1.49 5.57
C ILE A 122 -3.60 -0.43 4.69
N PRO A 123 -2.73 -0.81 3.72
CA PRO A 123 -1.97 0.15 2.92
C PRO A 123 -2.83 1.21 2.21
N LEU A 124 -4.01 0.86 1.71
CA LEU A 124 -4.93 1.83 1.13
C LEU A 124 -5.38 2.88 2.16
N ALA A 125 -5.64 2.49 3.41
CA ALA A 125 -5.92 3.42 4.48
C ALA A 125 -4.70 4.27 4.82
N LEU A 126 -3.52 3.64 4.97
CA LEU A 126 -2.26 4.34 5.26
C LEU A 126 -1.98 5.45 4.24
N SER A 127 -2.24 5.20 2.95
CA SER A 127 -2.08 6.22 1.90
C SER A 127 -2.97 7.44 2.12
N CYS A 128 -4.16 7.27 2.72
CA CYS A 128 -5.10 8.37 3.02
C CYS A 128 -4.58 9.35 4.09
N SER A 129 -3.52 9.03 4.81
CA SER A 129 -2.85 9.98 5.71
C SER A 129 -2.10 11.09 4.95
N TRP A 130 -1.69 10.83 3.70
CA TRP A 130 -0.81 11.71 2.90
C TRP A 130 0.47 12.10 3.66
N ASP A 131 0.93 11.22 4.56
CA ASP A 131 2.09 11.44 5.42
C ASP A 131 3.16 10.37 5.18
N THR A 132 4.21 10.74 4.43
CA THR A 132 5.33 9.85 4.14
C THR A 132 6.11 9.44 5.39
N LEU A 133 6.14 10.30 6.44
CA LEU A 133 6.81 9.98 7.70
C LEU A 133 6.02 8.95 8.51
N ALA A 134 4.69 9.03 8.50
CA ALA A 134 3.83 8.01 9.13
C ALA A 134 4.05 6.64 8.47
N ILE A 135 4.15 6.59 7.14
CA ILE A 135 4.46 5.37 6.39
C ILE A 135 5.84 4.83 6.76
N GLN A 136 6.86 5.69 6.79
CA GLN A 136 8.22 5.28 7.15
C GLN A 136 8.29 4.76 8.60
N ARG A 137 7.60 5.40 9.55
CA ARG A 137 7.50 4.96 10.96
C ARG A 137 6.83 3.59 11.06
N MET A 138 5.71 3.39 10.36
CA MET A 138 5.01 2.10 10.30
C MET A 138 5.92 1.00 9.77
N ALA A 139 6.58 1.21 8.62
CA ALA A 139 7.49 0.25 8.03
C ALA A 139 8.70 -0.04 8.94
N ARG A 140 9.21 0.98 9.65
CA ARG A 140 10.30 0.80 10.62
C ARG A 140 9.88 -0.08 11.81
N ILE A 141 8.71 0.18 12.41
CA ILE A 141 8.17 -0.65 13.51
C ILE A 141 7.93 -2.08 13.02
N SER A 142 7.36 -2.23 11.84
CA SER A 142 7.15 -3.54 11.23
C SER A 142 8.46 -4.32 11.05
N ALA A 143 9.53 -3.64 10.63
CA ALA A 143 10.87 -4.25 10.48
C ALA A 143 11.49 -4.61 11.85
N ILE A 144 11.34 -3.77 12.86
CA ILE A 144 11.80 -4.05 14.24
C ILE A 144 11.14 -5.33 14.74
N GLU A 145 9.82 -5.43 14.66
CA GLU A 145 9.07 -6.58 15.17
C GLU A 145 9.36 -7.86 14.36
N ALA A 146 9.31 -7.78 13.02
CA ALA A 146 9.59 -8.91 12.16
C ALA A 146 11.01 -9.46 12.38
N SER A 147 12.00 -8.58 12.46
CA SER A 147 13.39 -8.95 12.71
C SER A 147 13.62 -9.53 14.11
N ALA A 148 12.84 -9.10 15.10
CA ALA A 148 12.88 -9.64 16.45
C ALA A 148 12.38 -11.09 16.51
N ASP A 149 11.50 -11.48 15.58
CA ASP A 149 11.01 -12.87 15.42
C ASP A 149 11.76 -13.65 14.32
N GLY A 150 12.89 -13.14 13.82
CA GLY A 150 13.80 -13.85 12.91
C GLY A 150 13.58 -13.60 11.43
N ILE A 151 12.63 -12.75 11.03
CA ILE A 151 12.38 -12.41 9.63
C ILE A 151 13.37 -11.35 9.18
N CYS A 152 14.04 -11.58 8.04
CA CYS A 152 15.01 -10.63 7.48
C CYS A 152 14.66 -10.13 6.07
N TRP A 153 13.51 -10.55 5.54
CA TRP A 153 13.02 -10.18 4.23
C TRP A 153 11.49 -10.02 4.25
N THR A 154 10.98 -8.88 3.81
CA THR A 154 9.53 -8.67 3.65
C THR A 154 9.13 -8.57 2.18
N PHE A 155 7.95 -9.11 1.83
CA PHE A 155 7.36 -8.96 0.50
C PHE A 155 6.48 -7.70 0.43
N SER A 156 7.08 -6.55 0.75
CA SER A 156 6.49 -5.21 0.80
C SER A 156 7.52 -4.16 0.38
N PRO A 157 7.12 -3.02 -0.27
CA PRO A 157 5.74 -2.58 -0.50
C PRO A 157 5.08 -3.18 -1.74
N MET A 158 3.75 -3.27 -1.72
CA MET A 158 2.94 -3.44 -2.90
C MET A 158 2.62 -2.06 -3.46
N VAL A 159 2.98 -1.82 -4.74
CA VAL A 159 2.90 -0.49 -5.38
C VAL A 159 2.06 -0.47 -6.64
N ASP A 160 1.27 -1.50 -6.87
CA ASP A 160 0.36 -1.59 -8.01
C ASP A 160 -0.67 -0.47 -7.98
N ILE A 161 -0.69 0.36 -9.03
CA ILE A 161 -1.73 1.37 -9.21
C ILE A 161 -3.03 0.65 -9.55
N CYS A 162 -4.08 0.90 -8.78
CA CYS A 162 -5.39 0.31 -9.00
C CYS A 162 -6.45 1.38 -9.26
N ARG A 163 -7.21 1.20 -10.36
CA ARG A 163 -8.29 2.09 -10.81
C ARG A 163 -9.64 1.39 -10.91
N ASP A 164 -9.67 0.13 -10.50
CA ASP A 164 -10.86 -0.72 -10.50
C ASP A 164 -11.10 -1.31 -9.12
N ALA A 165 -12.07 -0.74 -8.40
CA ALA A 165 -12.41 -1.14 -7.03
C ALA A 165 -12.96 -2.58 -6.92
N ARG A 166 -13.25 -3.25 -8.05
CA ARG A 166 -13.63 -4.67 -8.05
C ARG A 166 -12.47 -5.57 -7.66
N TRP A 167 -11.22 -5.16 -7.93
CA TRP A 167 -10.03 -5.91 -7.56
C TRP A 167 -9.78 -5.85 -6.05
N GLY A 168 -9.68 -7.03 -5.40
CA GLY A 168 -9.53 -7.13 -3.94
C GLY A 168 -8.22 -6.56 -3.42
N ARG A 169 -7.14 -6.73 -4.18
CA ARG A 169 -5.80 -6.29 -3.80
C ARG A 169 -5.60 -4.77 -3.83
N ILE A 170 -6.59 -3.99 -4.28
CA ILE A 170 -6.57 -2.52 -4.09
C ILE A 170 -6.30 -2.14 -2.64
N ALA A 171 -6.74 -2.97 -1.68
CA ALA A 171 -6.50 -2.80 -0.24
C ALA A 171 -5.01 -2.81 0.15
N GLU A 172 -4.14 -3.43 -0.67
CA GLU A 172 -2.71 -3.61 -0.40
C GLU A 172 -1.84 -2.46 -0.92
N GLY A 173 -2.37 -1.61 -1.80
CA GLY A 173 -1.64 -0.55 -2.48
C GLY A 173 -1.92 0.85 -1.96
N SER A 174 -1.38 1.85 -2.66
CA SER A 174 -1.50 3.27 -2.32
C SER A 174 -2.55 4.02 -3.16
N GLY A 175 -3.49 3.29 -3.78
CA GLY A 175 -4.57 3.86 -4.58
C GLY A 175 -4.24 4.05 -6.06
N GLU A 176 -4.77 5.12 -6.68
CA GLU A 176 -4.83 5.30 -8.13
C GLU A 176 -3.76 6.23 -8.72
N ASP A 177 -3.02 6.95 -7.84
CA ASP A 177 -2.15 8.05 -8.27
C ASP A 177 -0.67 7.66 -8.37
N PRO A 178 -0.01 7.89 -9.53
CA PRO A 178 1.40 7.56 -9.73
C PRO A 178 2.38 8.37 -8.86
N TYR A 179 2.10 9.68 -8.65
CA TYR A 179 2.99 10.57 -7.91
C TYR A 179 2.98 10.25 -6.42
N LEU A 180 1.79 10.21 -5.81
CA LEU A 180 1.65 9.85 -4.40
C LEU A 180 2.18 8.44 -4.15
N GLY A 181 1.80 7.46 -4.98
CA GLY A 181 2.29 6.09 -4.90
C GLY A 181 3.82 5.99 -4.94
N SER A 182 4.47 6.83 -5.76
CA SER A 182 5.94 6.89 -5.84
C SER A 182 6.58 7.42 -4.54
N LEU A 183 6.00 8.44 -3.92
CA LEU A 183 6.51 8.98 -2.65
C LEU A 183 6.34 7.97 -1.50
N LEU A 184 5.18 7.30 -1.45
CA LEU A 184 4.92 6.29 -0.43
C LEU A 184 5.80 5.05 -0.63
N ALA A 185 6.04 4.60 -1.86
CA ALA A 185 6.97 3.51 -2.16
C ALA A 185 8.37 3.77 -1.60
N LYS A 186 8.91 4.98 -1.79
CA LYS A 186 10.21 5.39 -1.21
C LYS A 186 10.17 5.35 0.32
N ALA A 187 9.10 5.84 0.94
CA ALA A 187 8.94 5.83 2.40
C ALA A 187 8.92 4.41 2.99
N TYR A 188 8.21 3.47 2.35
CA TYR A 188 8.23 2.06 2.73
C TYR A 188 9.62 1.45 2.66
N VAL A 189 10.34 1.63 1.53
CA VAL A 189 11.69 1.08 1.33
C VAL A 189 12.63 1.58 2.42
N HIS A 190 12.67 2.90 2.66
CA HIS A 190 13.50 3.49 3.71
C HIS A 190 13.11 3.01 5.12
N GLY A 191 11.82 2.83 5.38
CA GLY A 191 11.34 2.32 6.66
C GLY A 191 11.80 0.89 6.94
N TYR A 192 11.65 -0.03 5.99
CA TYR A 192 12.07 -1.42 6.15
C TYR A 192 13.59 -1.59 6.15
N GLN A 193 14.30 -0.99 5.20
CA GLN A 193 15.73 -1.21 5.00
C GLN A 193 16.63 -0.36 5.89
N GLY A 194 16.07 0.71 6.51
CA GLY A 194 16.87 1.67 7.25
C GLY A 194 17.93 2.34 6.37
N ASP A 195 19.05 2.70 6.96
CA ASP A 195 20.12 3.43 6.25
C ASP A 195 21.09 2.50 5.52
N SER A 196 21.24 1.24 5.93
CA SER A 196 22.35 0.41 5.47
C SER A 196 22.06 -1.08 5.30
N MET A 197 20.95 -1.58 5.79
CA MET A 197 20.63 -3.00 5.96
C MET A 197 21.64 -3.75 6.89
N GLN A 198 22.45 -3.02 7.64
CA GLN A 198 23.44 -3.60 8.56
C GLN A 198 22.93 -3.66 10.01
N GLY A 199 21.85 -2.95 10.35
CA GLY A 199 21.18 -3.03 11.63
C GLY A 199 20.51 -4.38 11.86
N LYS A 200 20.41 -4.82 13.12
CA LYS A 200 19.71 -6.06 13.49
C LYS A 200 18.18 -5.96 13.35
N ASP A 201 17.69 -4.78 13.16
CA ASP A 201 16.29 -4.40 13.03
C ASP A 201 15.94 -3.87 11.62
N GLU A 202 16.90 -3.90 10.70
CA GLU A 202 16.75 -3.57 9.27
C GLU A 202 16.54 -4.85 8.47
N ILE A 203 15.54 -4.88 7.58
CA ILE A 203 15.20 -6.06 6.77
C ILE A 203 15.15 -5.73 5.29
N LEU A 204 15.38 -6.70 4.43
CA LEU A 204 15.28 -6.55 2.99
C LEU A 204 13.83 -6.27 2.59
N SER A 205 13.60 -5.21 1.80
CA SER A 205 12.31 -4.85 1.21
C SER A 205 12.16 -5.47 -0.18
N CYS A 206 10.93 -5.78 -0.58
CA CYS A 206 10.60 -6.35 -1.89
C CYS A 206 9.43 -5.59 -2.51
N VAL A 207 9.70 -4.76 -3.54
CA VAL A 207 8.62 -4.11 -4.26
C VAL A 207 7.87 -5.11 -5.13
N LYS A 208 6.53 -5.07 -5.09
CA LYS A 208 5.65 -5.98 -5.80
C LYS A 208 4.40 -5.29 -6.32
N HIS A 209 3.72 -5.85 -7.32
CA HIS A 209 4.08 -7.02 -8.14
C HIS A 209 4.51 -6.52 -9.52
N PHE A 210 5.73 -6.74 -9.93
CA PHE A 210 6.30 -6.18 -11.16
C PHE A 210 5.92 -7.02 -12.40
N ALA A 211 4.94 -6.52 -13.26
CA ALA A 211 4.33 -5.21 -13.11
C ALA A 211 2.86 -5.23 -13.59
N LEU A 212 2.21 -4.09 -13.33
CA LEU A 212 0.88 -3.74 -13.89
C LEU A 212 -0.31 -4.50 -13.28
N TYR A 213 -0.12 -5.29 -12.25
CA TYR A 213 -1.14 -6.22 -11.72
C TYR A 213 -2.42 -5.52 -11.26
N GLY A 214 -2.34 -4.26 -10.79
CA GLY A 214 -3.50 -3.45 -10.42
C GLY A 214 -4.42 -3.03 -11.58
N ALA A 215 -4.01 -3.31 -12.84
CA ALA A 215 -4.80 -3.06 -14.05
C ALA A 215 -5.43 -4.32 -14.63
N SER A 216 -5.57 -5.40 -13.84
CA SER A 216 -6.15 -6.66 -14.29
C SER A 216 -7.56 -6.47 -14.87
N GLU A 217 -7.83 -7.11 -16.02
CA GLU A 217 -9.10 -6.97 -16.75
C GLU A 217 -10.30 -7.34 -15.88
N ALA A 218 -11.34 -6.51 -15.95
CA ALA A 218 -12.59 -6.61 -15.19
C ALA A 218 -12.39 -6.52 -13.65
N GLY A 219 -11.25 -6.03 -13.16
CA GLY A 219 -10.93 -6.02 -11.74
C GLY A 219 -10.89 -7.43 -11.12
N LYS A 220 -10.65 -8.45 -11.95
CA LYS A 220 -10.62 -9.85 -11.51
C LYS A 220 -9.19 -10.25 -11.20
N ASP A 221 -8.98 -10.77 -9.99
CA ASP A 221 -7.66 -11.20 -9.57
C ASP A 221 -7.10 -12.32 -10.46
N TYR A 222 -5.78 -12.39 -10.61
CA TYR A 222 -5.04 -13.30 -11.47
C TYR A 222 -5.35 -13.19 -12.99
N ASN A 223 -6.06 -12.13 -13.39
CA ASN A 223 -6.42 -11.94 -14.79
C ASN A 223 -5.31 -11.21 -15.57
N THR A 224 -5.44 -11.20 -16.88
CA THR A 224 -4.48 -10.57 -17.80
C THR A 224 -4.50 -9.05 -17.70
N VAL A 225 -3.44 -8.44 -18.21
CA VAL A 225 -3.31 -6.98 -18.38
C VAL A 225 -2.96 -6.68 -19.83
N ASP A 226 -3.67 -5.72 -20.42
CA ASP A 226 -3.37 -5.20 -21.75
C ASP A 226 -3.40 -3.67 -21.73
N MET A 227 -2.27 -3.06 -22.07
CA MET A 227 -2.16 -1.60 -22.23
C MET A 227 -0.93 -1.24 -23.08
N SER A 228 -0.93 -0.02 -23.64
CA SER A 228 0.22 0.47 -24.40
C SER A 228 1.44 0.71 -23.49
N HIS A 229 2.65 0.53 -24.05
CA HIS A 229 3.90 0.90 -23.37
C HIS A 229 3.89 2.37 -22.93
N LEU A 230 3.33 3.26 -23.74
CA LEU A 230 3.20 4.68 -23.40
C LEU A 230 2.46 4.88 -22.07
N ARG A 231 1.38 4.12 -21.84
CA ARG A 231 0.62 4.16 -20.59
C ARG A 231 1.39 3.53 -19.43
N MET A 232 2.13 2.44 -19.68
CA MET A 232 3.00 1.82 -18.69
C MET A 232 4.00 2.84 -18.14
N TYR A 233 4.72 3.53 -19.03
CA TYR A 233 5.78 4.47 -18.68
C TYR A 233 5.24 5.76 -18.03
N ASN A 234 4.15 6.34 -18.53
CA ASN A 234 3.60 7.58 -17.98
C ASN A 234 2.85 7.38 -16.66
N GLU A 235 2.36 6.17 -16.36
CA GLU A 235 1.46 5.97 -15.25
C GLU A 235 1.92 4.82 -14.33
N TYR A 236 1.87 3.59 -14.81
CA TYR A 236 1.97 2.40 -13.96
C TYR A 236 3.38 2.06 -13.47
N PHE A 237 4.42 2.42 -14.22
CA PHE A 237 5.81 2.14 -13.83
C PHE A 237 6.37 3.09 -12.78
N ALA A 238 5.76 4.26 -12.58
CA ALA A 238 6.31 5.30 -11.73
C ALA A 238 6.60 4.84 -10.28
N PRO A 239 5.69 4.15 -9.55
CA PRO A 239 5.97 3.73 -8.18
C PRO A 239 7.05 2.63 -8.08
N TYR A 240 7.12 1.72 -9.06
CA TYR A 240 8.18 0.70 -9.10
C TYR A 240 9.55 1.33 -9.32
N ARG A 241 9.64 2.25 -10.29
CA ARG A 241 10.86 3.00 -10.57
C ARG A 241 11.30 3.79 -9.34
N ALA A 242 10.36 4.43 -8.65
CA ALA A 242 10.63 5.16 -7.42
C ALA A 242 11.19 4.26 -6.30
N ALA A 243 10.69 3.02 -6.18
CA ALA A 243 11.24 2.04 -5.23
C ALA A 243 12.67 1.61 -5.62
N VAL A 244 12.94 1.41 -6.92
CA VAL A 244 14.30 1.12 -7.42
C VAL A 244 15.25 2.28 -7.14
N GLU A 245 14.84 3.52 -7.40
CA GLU A 245 15.60 4.73 -7.08
C GLU A 245 15.87 4.89 -5.57
N ALA A 246 14.95 4.43 -4.72
CA ALA A 246 15.12 4.39 -3.27
C ALA A 246 16.04 3.25 -2.79
N GLY A 247 16.55 2.43 -3.69
CA GLY A 247 17.49 1.35 -3.38
C GLY A 247 16.82 0.09 -2.84
N VAL A 248 15.59 -0.24 -3.28
CA VAL A 248 14.94 -1.50 -2.89
C VAL A 248 15.83 -2.69 -3.20
N GLY A 249 15.99 -3.61 -2.24
CA GLY A 249 16.92 -4.72 -2.38
C GLY A 249 16.38 -5.91 -3.15
N SER A 250 15.06 -6.02 -3.30
CA SER A 250 14.43 -7.08 -4.11
C SER A 250 13.16 -6.62 -4.82
N VAL A 251 12.81 -7.34 -5.89
CA VAL A 251 11.60 -7.14 -6.70
C VAL A 251 10.91 -8.49 -6.86
N MET A 252 9.58 -8.51 -6.81
CA MET A 252 8.78 -9.71 -7.08
C MET A 252 8.03 -9.53 -8.41
N SER A 253 8.19 -10.50 -9.34
CA SER A 253 7.43 -10.51 -10.60
C SER A 253 5.96 -10.81 -10.34
N SER A 254 5.06 -10.26 -11.17
CA SER A 254 3.62 -10.44 -11.01
C SER A 254 3.08 -11.74 -11.64
N PHE A 255 1.85 -12.13 -11.28
CA PHE A 255 1.14 -13.28 -11.85
C PHE A 255 0.65 -13.07 -13.27
N ASN A 256 0.28 -11.84 -13.62
CA ASN A 256 -0.43 -11.52 -14.85
C ASN A 256 0.45 -11.64 -16.10
N ILE A 257 -0.23 -11.73 -17.23
CA ILE A 257 0.37 -11.63 -18.55
C ILE A 257 0.57 -10.14 -18.91
N VAL A 258 1.72 -9.82 -19.51
CA VAL A 258 2.03 -8.51 -20.08
C VAL A 258 2.45 -8.73 -21.53
N ASP A 259 1.79 -8.06 -22.48
CA ASP A 259 2.02 -8.23 -23.92
C ASP A 259 1.97 -9.72 -24.37
N GLY A 260 1.06 -10.51 -23.82
CA GLY A 260 0.90 -11.92 -24.15
C GLY A 260 1.93 -12.87 -23.50
N ILE A 261 2.84 -12.37 -22.66
CA ILE A 261 3.88 -13.14 -21.99
C ILE A 261 3.69 -13.05 -20.47
N PRO A 262 3.65 -14.17 -19.71
CA PRO A 262 3.66 -14.14 -18.26
C PRO A 262 4.80 -13.28 -17.74
N ALA A 263 4.53 -12.37 -16.81
CA ALA A 263 5.52 -11.39 -16.32
C ALA A 263 6.81 -12.06 -15.86
N THR A 264 6.72 -13.21 -15.17
CA THR A 264 7.87 -14.02 -14.70
C THR A 264 8.79 -14.50 -15.83
N ALA A 265 8.31 -14.59 -17.09
CA ALA A 265 9.10 -14.97 -18.27
C ALA A 265 9.27 -13.84 -19.29
N ASN A 266 8.87 -12.62 -18.94
CA ASN A 266 8.92 -11.49 -19.84
C ASN A 266 10.30 -10.81 -19.78
N LYS A 267 11.20 -11.15 -20.70
CA LYS A 267 12.54 -10.61 -20.76
C LYS A 267 12.57 -9.09 -20.93
N TRP A 268 11.68 -8.54 -21.77
CA TRP A 268 11.60 -7.09 -21.94
C TRP A 268 11.32 -6.40 -20.60
N LEU A 269 10.36 -6.91 -19.84
CA LEU A 269 9.99 -6.34 -18.56
C LEU A 269 11.09 -6.49 -17.50
N LEU A 270 11.62 -7.73 -17.31
CA LEU A 270 12.50 -8.08 -16.20
C LEU A 270 13.98 -7.74 -16.47
N THR A 271 14.41 -7.77 -17.72
CA THR A 271 15.79 -7.45 -18.08
C THR A 271 15.89 -6.06 -18.71
N ASP A 272 15.22 -5.85 -19.86
CA ASP A 272 15.47 -4.65 -20.66
C ASP A 272 14.99 -3.38 -19.91
N VAL A 273 13.81 -3.42 -19.25
CA VAL A 273 13.29 -2.29 -18.45
C VAL A 273 13.90 -2.26 -17.06
N LEU A 274 13.70 -3.32 -16.25
CA LEU A 274 14.05 -3.29 -14.83
C LEU A 274 15.56 -3.19 -14.61
N ARG A 275 16.36 -4.04 -15.32
CA ARG A 275 17.81 -4.10 -15.09
C ARG A 275 18.60 -3.15 -15.95
N ASP A 276 18.35 -3.14 -17.27
CA ASP A 276 19.19 -2.39 -18.20
C ASP A 276 18.81 -0.89 -18.21
N GLU A 277 17.51 -0.55 -18.23
CA GLU A 277 17.08 0.85 -18.26
C GLU A 277 17.09 1.49 -16.85
N TRP A 278 16.54 0.80 -15.83
CA TRP A 278 16.47 1.38 -14.48
C TRP A 278 17.68 1.04 -13.60
N GLY A 279 18.55 0.15 -14.04
CA GLY A 279 19.81 -0.18 -13.34
C GLY A 279 19.62 -1.04 -12.09
N PHE A 280 18.51 -1.77 -11.95
CA PHE A 280 18.25 -2.62 -10.78
C PHE A 280 19.26 -3.76 -10.67
N GLN A 281 19.99 -3.83 -9.56
CA GLN A 281 21.02 -4.83 -9.27
C GLN A 281 20.62 -5.84 -8.19
N GLY A 282 19.42 -5.71 -7.61
CA GLY A 282 18.96 -6.54 -6.51
C GLY A 282 18.42 -7.91 -6.94
N LEU A 283 17.87 -8.62 -5.97
CA LEU A 283 17.27 -9.95 -6.10
C LEU A 283 15.90 -9.86 -6.78
N LEU A 284 15.67 -10.66 -7.84
CA LEU A 284 14.37 -10.82 -8.48
C LEU A 284 13.78 -12.19 -8.11
N VAL A 285 12.70 -12.20 -7.35
CA VAL A 285 11.96 -13.39 -6.97
C VAL A 285 10.65 -13.48 -7.76
N THR A 286 10.17 -14.69 -8.03
CA THR A 286 8.83 -14.88 -8.59
C THR A 286 7.76 -14.63 -7.54
N ASP A 287 6.53 -14.36 -7.96
CA ASP A 287 5.37 -14.56 -7.12
C ASP A 287 5.10 -16.06 -6.89
N TYR A 288 4.17 -16.36 -5.98
CA TYR A 288 3.86 -17.70 -5.49
C TYR A 288 3.52 -18.66 -6.64
N ASN A 289 4.34 -19.70 -6.82
CA ASN A 289 4.15 -20.75 -7.85
C ASN A 289 4.13 -20.27 -9.32
N SER A 290 4.51 -19.03 -9.63
CA SER A 290 4.34 -18.40 -10.96
C SER A 290 5.06 -19.13 -12.10
N ILE A 291 6.19 -19.83 -11.83
CA ILE A 291 6.86 -20.63 -12.87
C ILE A 291 5.99 -21.83 -13.27
N ALA A 292 5.42 -22.57 -12.33
CA ALA A 292 4.57 -23.72 -12.63
C ALA A 292 3.25 -23.28 -13.29
N GLU A 293 2.74 -22.11 -12.95
CA GLU A 293 1.51 -21.55 -13.53
C GLU A 293 1.62 -21.21 -15.01
N MET A 294 2.82 -21.05 -15.55
CA MET A 294 3.01 -20.88 -17.00
C MET A 294 2.44 -22.04 -17.80
N SER A 295 2.35 -23.24 -17.22
CA SER A 295 1.69 -24.39 -17.84
C SER A 295 0.17 -24.22 -17.93
N ILE A 296 -0.42 -23.58 -16.93
CA ILE A 296 -1.86 -23.26 -16.88
C ILE A 296 -2.16 -22.11 -17.85
N HIS A 297 -1.27 -21.13 -17.98
CA HIS A 297 -1.35 -20.11 -19.02
C HIS A 297 -1.23 -20.67 -20.45
N GLY A 298 -0.90 -21.96 -20.62
CA GLY A 298 -0.70 -22.59 -21.93
C GLY A 298 0.59 -22.15 -22.63
N VAL A 299 1.56 -21.63 -21.88
CA VAL A 299 2.81 -21.05 -22.43
C VAL A 299 3.93 -22.10 -22.52
N ALA A 300 4.15 -22.88 -21.46
CA ALA A 300 5.20 -23.91 -21.44
C ALA A 300 5.02 -24.92 -20.30
N PRO A 301 5.41 -26.20 -20.46
CA PRO A 301 5.54 -27.12 -19.34
C PRO A 301 6.66 -26.69 -18.40
N LEU A 302 6.65 -27.15 -17.12
CA LEU A 302 7.52 -26.68 -16.04
C LEU A 302 9.00 -26.55 -16.42
N LYS A 303 9.59 -27.53 -17.12
CA LYS A 303 10.99 -27.51 -17.53
C LYS A 303 11.29 -26.33 -18.47
N GLU A 304 10.46 -26.12 -19.47
CA GLU A 304 10.61 -25.01 -20.42
C GLU A 304 10.25 -23.69 -19.78
N ALA A 305 9.26 -23.63 -18.89
CA ALA A 305 8.89 -22.46 -18.11
C ALA A 305 10.07 -21.99 -17.24
N SER A 306 10.77 -22.92 -16.57
CA SER A 306 11.99 -22.63 -15.78
C SER A 306 13.11 -22.04 -16.64
N VAL A 307 13.31 -22.58 -17.86
CA VAL A 307 14.28 -22.03 -18.82
C VAL A 307 13.92 -20.58 -19.17
N ARG A 308 12.66 -20.31 -19.52
CA ARG A 308 12.20 -18.97 -19.92
C ARG A 308 12.30 -17.97 -18.77
N ALA A 309 11.94 -18.38 -17.55
CA ALA A 309 12.04 -17.52 -16.37
C ALA A 309 13.50 -17.12 -16.07
N LEU A 310 14.43 -18.09 -16.07
CA LEU A 310 15.86 -17.82 -15.88
C LEU A 310 16.41 -16.91 -16.97
N GLN A 311 16.06 -17.15 -18.24
CA GLN A 311 16.50 -16.34 -19.38
C GLN A 311 15.91 -14.94 -19.39
N ALA A 312 14.74 -14.75 -18.79
CA ALA A 312 14.11 -13.44 -18.58
C ALA A 312 14.76 -12.62 -17.46
N GLY A 313 15.61 -13.24 -16.61
CA GLY A 313 16.32 -12.56 -15.53
C GLY A 313 15.79 -12.82 -14.13
N THR A 314 14.86 -13.78 -13.96
CA THR A 314 14.39 -14.26 -12.66
C THR A 314 15.50 -14.98 -11.91
N ASP A 315 15.71 -14.65 -10.63
CA ASP A 315 16.79 -15.20 -9.81
C ASP A 315 16.31 -16.29 -8.86
N MET A 316 15.12 -16.16 -8.29
CA MET A 316 14.65 -17.06 -7.24
C MET A 316 13.21 -17.52 -7.50
N ASP A 317 13.00 -18.83 -7.40
CA ASP A 317 11.73 -19.53 -7.64
C ASP A 317 10.99 -19.73 -6.32
N MET A 318 9.88 -19.03 -6.15
CA MET A 318 9.02 -19.18 -4.99
C MET A 318 8.08 -20.37 -5.20
N VAL A 319 8.26 -21.43 -4.42
CA VAL A 319 7.41 -22.62 -4.25
C VAL A 319 7.44 -23.63 -5.40
N SER A 320 7.53 -23.23 -6.66
CA SER A 320 7.41 -24.15 -7.81
C SER A 320 8.44 -25.26 -7.84
N CYS A 321 9.61 -25.08 -7.22
CA CYS A 321 10.77 -25.94 -7.31
C CYS A 321 11.18 -26.25 -8.79
N GLY A 322 10.79 -25.42 -9.73
CA GLY A 322 11.06 -25.59 -11.14
C GLY A 322 12.55 -25.48 -11.46
N PHE A 323 13.21 -24.45 -10.91
CA PHE A 323 14.65 -24.25 -11.08
C PHE A 323 15.44 -25.43 -10.52
N LEU A 324 15.16 -25.82 -9.27
CA LEU A 324 15.83 -26.90 -8.57
C LEU A 324 15.70 -28.24 -9.31
N ASN A 325 14.51 -28.54 -9.87
CA ASN A 325 14.20 -29.85 -10.39
C ASN A 325 14.48 -30.01 -11.91
N THR A 326 14.65 -28.90 -12.65
CA THR A 326 14.69 -29.00 -14.13
C THR A 326 15.91 -28.34 -14.78
N LEU A 327 16.55 -27.35 -14.14
CA LEU A 327 17.61 -26.56 -14.80
C LEU A 327 18.92 -27.34 -14.97
N GLU A 328 19.23 -28.31 -14.10
CA GLU A 328 20.44 -29.16 -14.27
C GLU A 328 20.36 -30.00 -15.57
N GLU A 329 19.18 -30.54 -15.87
CA GLU A 329 18.96 -31.24 -17.13
C GLU A 329 18.97 -30.27 -18.32
N SER A 330 18.33 -29.11 -18.17
CA SER A 330 18.31 -28.06 -19.21
C SER A 330 19.73 -27.52 -19.53
N LEU A 331 20.62 -27.47 -18.53
CA LEU A 331 22.04 -27.14 -18.73
C LEU A 331 22.76 -28.21 -19.55
N LYS A 332 22.53 -29.49 -19.23
CA LYS A 332 23.11 -30.63 -20.00
C LYS A 332 22.60 -30.63 -21.46
N GLU A 333 21.37 -30.18 -21.68
CA GLU A 333 20.79 -30.03 -23.03
C GLU A 333 21.23 -28.75 -23.77
N GLY A 334 21.99 -27.87 -23.12
CA GLY A 334 22.44 -26.59 -23.68
C GLY A 334 21.33 -25.54 -23.84
N LYS A 335 20.19 -25.69 -23.15
CA LYS A 335 19.07 -24.73 -23.17
C LYS A 335 19.32 -23.52 -22.27
N VAL A 336 20.13 -23.70 -21.23
CA VAL A 336 20.64 -22.65 -20.35
C VAL A 336 22.15 -22.80 -20.20
N THR A 337 22.82 -21.75 -19.79
CA THR A 337 24.27 -21.74 -19.55
C THR A 337 24.58 -21.70 -18.06
N GLU A 338 25.75 -22.20 -17.65
CA GLU A 338 26.21 -22.05 -16.27
C GLU A 338 26.29 -20.57 -15.85
N ALA A 339 26.71 -19.68 -16.76
CA ALA A 339 26.78 -18.24 -16.50
C ALA A 339 25.40 -17.63 -16.12
N GLN A 340 24.31 -18.12 -16.70
CA GLN A 340 22.95 -17.67 -16.33
C GLN A 340 22.57 -18.12 -14.91
N ILE A 341 22.88 -19.37 -14.55
CA ILE A 341 22.69 -19.91 -13.19
C ILE A 341 23.57 -19.12 -12.21
N ASP A 342 24.82 -18.88 -12.58
CA ASP A 342 25.77 -18.12 -11.76
C ASP A 342 25.29 -16.69 -11.49
N ALA A 343 24.76 -16.02 -12.51
CA ALA A 343 24.26 -14.66 -12.35
C ALA A 343 23.08 -14.60 -11.36
N ALA A 344 22.15 -15.56 -11.42
CA ALA A 344 21.03 -15.65 -10.48
C ALA A 344 21.52 -15.99 -9.05
N CYS A 345 22.38 -17.01 -8.92
CA CYS A 345 22.95 -17.41 -7.64
C CYS A 345 23.73 -16.28 -6.97
N ARG A 346 24.53 -15.53 -7.73
CA ARG A 346 25.29 -14.38 -7.24
C ARG A 346 24.38 -13.36 -6.57
N ARG A 347 23.26 -12.97 -7.17
CA ARG A 347 22.34 -11.97 -6.59
C ARG A 347 21.70 -12.44 -5.29
N VAL A 348 21.39 -13.72 -5.17
CA VAL A 348 20.92 -14.30 -3.90
C VAL A 348 22.00 -14.21 -2.82
N LEU A 349 23.24 -14.56 -3.16
CA LEU A 349 24.37 -14.51 -2.20
C LEU A 349 24.72 -13.06 -1.82
N GLU A 350 24.67 -12.13 -2.77
CA GLU A 350 24.88 -10.70 -2.51
C GLU A 350 23.80 -10.11 -1.60
N ALA A 351 22.53 -10.52 -1.75
CA ALA A 351 21.45 -10.12 -0.83
C ALA A 351 21.74 -10.60 0.60
N LYS A 352 22.17 -11.86 0.76
CA LYS A 352 22.60 -12.40 2.07
C LYS A 352 23.80 -11.67 2.65
N TYR A 353 24.77 -11.29 1.80
CA TYR A 353 25.95 -10.54 2.22
C TYR A 353 25.57 -9.13 2.70
N LYS A 354 24.74 -8.42 1.94
CA LYS A 354 24.23 -7.08 2.29
C LYS A 354 23.44 -7.08 3.59
N LEU A 355 22.69 -8.15 3.86
CA LEU A 355 22.01 -8.36 5.16
C LEU A 355 22.98 -8.70 6.31
N GLY A 356 24.27 -8.91 6.05
CA GLY A 356 25.26 -9.27 7.06
C GLY A 356 25.21 -10.73 7.55
N LEU A 357 24.43 -11.59 6.88
CA LEU A 357 24.22 -12.98 7.30
C LEU A 357 25.50 -13.85 7.25
N PHE A 358 26.46 -13.53 6.38
CA PHE A 358 27.74 -14.23 6.33
C PHE A 358 28.70 -13.82 7.47
N ALA A 359 28.58 -12.59 7.97
CA ALA A 359 29.34 -12.12 9.12
C ALA A 359 28.75 -12.63 10.43
N ASP A 360 27.43 -12.66 10.52
CA ASP A 360 26.69 -13.21 11.66
C ASP A 360 25.41 -13.93 11.18
N PRO A 361 25.45 -15.26 11.02
CA PRO A 361 24.28 -16.04 10.58
C PRO A 361 23.08 -15.96 11.53
N TYR A 362 23.32 -15.64 12.81
CA TYR A 362 22.31 -15.57 13.86
C TYR A 362 21.89 -14.13 14.19
N LYS A 363 22.28 -13.14 13.37
CA LYS A 363 21.99 -11.72 13.56
C LYS A 363 20.52 -11.42 13.91
N TYR A 364 19.60 -12.17 13.28
CA TYR A 364 18.15 -12.03 13.48
C TYR A 364 17.57 -13.07 14.45
N CYS A 365 18.41 -13.87 15.12
CA CYS A 365 18.00 -15.01 15.94
C CYS A 365 18.13 -14.78 17.46
N ASP A 366 18.11 -13.52 17.91
CA ASP A 366 18.14 -13.19 19.35
C ASP A 366 16.76 -13.39 19.97
N THR A 367 16.60 -14.51 20.69
CA THR A 367 15.33 -14.89 21.32
C THR A 367 14.81 -13.90 22.36
N LEU A 368 15.69 -13.04 22.92
CA LEU A 368 15.30 -12.06 23.93
C LEU A 368 14.67 -10.80 23.31
N ARG A 369 14.84 -10.59 22.00
CA ARG A 369 14.25 -9.44 21.30
C ARG A 369 12.74 -9.58 21.16
N ALA A 370 12.26 -10.77 20.79
CA ALA A 370 10.84 -11.03 20.61
C ALA A 370 10.02 -10.69 21.88
N GLU A 371 10.54 -11.03 23.07
CA GLU A 371 9.87 -10.72 24.34
C GLU A 371 9.79 -9.21 24.65
N LYS A 372 10.68 -8.40 24.07
CA LYS A 372 10.84 -6.96 24.40
C LYS A 372 10.34 -6.03 23.32
N GLU A 373 10.37 -6.46 22.05
CA GLU A 373 10.19 -5.61 20.91
C GLU A 373 8.86 -5.86 20.18
N LEU A 374 8.11 -6.95 20.49
CA LEU A 374 6.81 -7.23 19.89
C LEU A 374 5.67 -6.54 20.64
N TYR A 375 4.77 -5.89 19.92
CA TYR A 375 3.52 -5.30 20.41
C TYR A 375 3.69 -4.42 21.65
N THR A 376 4.74 -3.58 21.67
CA THR A 376 5.06 -2.73 22.81
C THR A 376 4.02 -1.60 22.95
N PRO A 377 3.88 -1.01 24.16
CA PRO A 377 3.00 0.16 24.36
C PRO A 377 3.34 1.33 23.41
N GLU A 378 4.63 1.53 23.09
CA GLU A 378 5.11 2.56 22.19
C GLU A 378 4.67 2.28 20.75
N HIS A 379 4.79 1.04 20.27
CA HIS A 379 4.34 0.62 18.94
C HIS A 379 2.82 0.78 18.81
N ARG A 380 2.07 0.36 19.82
CA ARG A 380 0.62 0.53 19.90
C ARG A 380 0.19 1.99 19.85
N ALA A 381 0.89 2.86 20.59
CA ALA A 381 0.59 4.29 20.58
C ALA A 381 0.75 4.89 19.18
N VAL A 382 1.83 4.51 18.46
CA VAL A 382 2.05 4.93 17.06
C VAL A 382 0.96 4.35 16.13
N ALA A 383 0.60 3.07 16.28
CA ALA A 383 -0.45 2.47 15.48
C ALA A 383 -1.81 3.17 15.66
N ARG A 384 -2.17 3.54 16.91
CA ARG A 384 -3.38 4.32 17.22
C ARG A 384 -3.36 5.71 16.59
N GLU A 385 -2.23 6.44 16.72
CA GLU A 385 -2.04 7.76 16.12
C GLU A 385 -2.21 7.70 14.59
N VAL A 386 -1.46 6.81 13.95
CA VAL A 386 -1.52 6.61 12.49
C VAL A 386 -2.92 6.19 12.04
N ALA A 387 -3.58 5.28 12.75
CA ALA A 387 -4.94 4.86 12.40
C ALA A 387 -5.93 6.05 12.40
N ALA A 388 -5.89 6.91 13.42
CA ALA A 388 -6.75 8.09 13.48
C ALA A 388 -6.53 9.08 12.32
N GLU A 389 -5.28 9.19 11.81
CA GLU A 389 -4.94 10.05 10.67
C GLU A 389 -5.42 9.50 9.32
N THR A 390 -5.68 8.20 9.22
CA THR A 390 -6.10 7.54 7.97
C THR A 390 -7.60 7.54 7.74
N PHE A 391 -8.41 7.77 8.77
CA PHE A 391 -9.86 7.74 8.65
C PHE A 391 -10.36 8.96 7.88
N VAL A 392 -11.27 8.71 6.93
CA VAL A 392 -11.77 9.74 6.03
C VAL A 392 -13.21 10.09 6.37
N LEU A 393 -13.45 11.33 6.79
CA LEU A 393 -14.80 11.84 7.01
C LEU A 393 -15.44 12.19 5.66
N LEU A 394 -16.35 11.32 5.19
CA LEU A 394 -17.00 11.49 3.88
C LEU A 394 -18.20 12.44 3.94
N LYS A 395 -18.89 12.49 5.08
CA LYS A 395 -20.07 13.34 5.29
C LYS A 395 -20.22 13.70 6.76
N ASN A 396 -20.63 14.94 7.07
CA ASN A 396 -20.92 15.37 8.45
C ASN A 396 -21.92 16.53 8.48
N GLU A 397 -23.20 16.23 8.21
CA GLU A 397 -24.27 17.23 8.22
C GLU A 397 -24.55 17.72 9.63
N ASN A 398 -24.78 19.01 9.76
CA ASN A 398 -25.11 19.69 11.02
C ASN A 398 -24.06 19.49 12.13
N HIS A 399 -22.82 19.19 11.75
CA HIS A 399 -21.71 18.90 12.69
C HIS A 399 -22.11 17.81 13.71
N LEU A 400 -22.74 16.71 13.24
CA LEU A 400 -23.14 15.59 14.10
C LEU A 400 -21.94 14.97 14.81
N LEU A 401 -20.80 14.87 14.11
CA LEU A 401 -19.48 14.55 14.69
C LEU A 401 -18.69 15.84 14.98
N PRO A 402 -17.88 15.87 16.05
CA PRO A 402 -17.69 14.83 17.07
C PRO A 402 -18.89 14.68 17.99
N LEU A 403 -19.11 13.44 18.47
CA LEU A 403 -20.14 13.17 19.49
C LEU A 403 -19.71 13.68 20.86
N GLU A 404 -20.65 14.11 21.68
CA GLU A 404 -20.39 14.38 23.08
C GLU A 404 -20.35 13.07 23.89
N GLU A 405 -19.40 12.97 24.83
CA GLU A 405 -19.30 11.84 25.76
C GLU A 405 -20.43 11.89 26.83
N LYS A 406 -21.71 11.81 26.40
CA LYS A 406 -22.87 11.88 27.30
C LYS A 406 -24.09 11.08 26.76
N GLY A 407 -25.06 10.86 27.61
CA GLY A 407 -26.33 10.24 27.22
C GLY A 407 -26.19 8.77 26.86
N LYS A 408 -27.00 8.30 25.91
CA LYS A 408 -27.04 6.90 25.49
C LYS A 408 -26.70 6.77 24.02
N ILE A 409 -25.65 6.03 23.74
CA ILE A 409 -25.14 5.79 22.39
C ILE A 409 -25.41 4.32 22.05
N ALA A 410 -26.16 4.06 20.98
CA ALA A 410 -26.34 2.70 20.47
C ALA A 410 -25.25 2.37 19.47
N LEU A 411 -24.36 1.43 19.79
CA LEU A 411 -23.39 0.87 18.86
C LEU A 411 -24.01 -0.40 18.24
N ILE A 412 -24.29 -0.34 16.95
CA ILE A 412 -25.05 -1.40 16.25
C ILE A 412 -24.31 -1.78 14.97
N GLY A 413 -24.16 -3.07 14.71
CA GLY A 413 -23.57 -3.60 13.49
C GLY A 413 -22.66 -4.80 13.73
N PRO A 414 -22.51 -5.67 12.72
CA PRO A 414 -21.68 -6.88 12.84
C PRO A 414 -20.19 -6.58 13.04
N MET A 415 -19.72 -5.38 12.64
CA MET A 415 -18.30 -4.97 12.81
C MET A 415 -18.01 -4.39 14.19
N ALA A 416 -19.02 -4.13 15.03
CA ALA A 416 -18.83 -3.46 16.32
C ALA A 416 -17.98 -4.28 17.32
N ASP A 417 -18.12 -5.61 17.32
CA ASP A 417 -17.42 -6.53 18.23
C ASP A 417 -16.73 -7.67 17.46
N ALA A 418 -16.16 -7.35 16.29
CA ALA A 418 -15.53 -8.31 15.37
C ALA A 418 -14.01 -8.25 15.45
N ARG A 419 -13.41 -8.62 16.60
CA ARG A 419 -11.97 -8.52 16.91
C ARG A 419 -11.06 -8.96 15.76
N ASN A 420 -11.32 -10.16 15.21
CA ASN A 420 -10.50 -10.74 14.16
C ASN A 420 -10.60 -10.00 12.82
N ASN A 421 -11.56 -9.09 12.65
CA ASN A 421 -11.75 -8.31 11.43
C ASN A 421 -11.13 -6.89 11.51
N MET A 422 -10.76 -6.39 12.70
CA MET A 422 -10.24 -5.03 12.88
C MET A 422 -8.95 -4.78 12.10
N CYS A 423 -8.11 -5.81 11.97
CA CYS A 423 -6.80 -5.73 11.33
C CYS A 423 -6.85 -5.74 9.79
N GLY A 424 -7.96 -6.19 9.19
CA GLY A 424 -8.01 -6.36 7.74
C GLY A 424 -7.20 -7.57 7.24
N MET A 425 -6.99 -7.63 5.91
CA MET A 425 -6.21 -8.67 5.25
C MET A 425 -4.71 -8.57 5.57
N TRP A 426 -3.92 -9.58 5.21
CA TRP A 426 -2.45 -9.65 5.42
C TRP A 426 -2.00 -9.35 6.86
N SER A 427 -2.79 -9.80 7.85
CA SER A 427 -2.49 -9.67 9.27
C SER A 427 -2.36 -11.05 9.96
N MET A 428 -1.86 -12.05 9.23
CA MET A 428 -1.76 -13.44 9.71
C MET A 428 -0.63 -13.64 10.72
N THR A 429 0.30 -12.69 10.79
CA THR A 429 1.42 -12.72 11.71
C THR A 429 1.03 -12.33 13.14
N CYS A 430 -0.04 -11.57 13.32
CA CYS A 430 -0.44 -11.06 14.62
C CYS A 430 -1.23 -12.07 15.47
N THR A 431 -1.29 -11.79 16.77
CA THR A 431 -2.07 -12.53 17.77
C THR A 431 -3.33 -11.73 18.14
N PRO A 432 -4.48 -11.93 17.46
CA PRO A 432 -5.66 -11.05 17.60
C PRO A 432 -6.22 -10.96 19.02
N SER A 433 -6.00 -11.96 19.87
CA SER A 433 -6.51 -11.97 21.26
C SER A 433 -5.97 -10.81 22.12
N GLY A 434 -4.85 -10.22 21.72
CA GLY A 434 -4.27 -9.03 22.37
C GLY A 434 -4.88 -7.69 21.91
N HIS A 435 -5.67 -7.68 20.82
CA HIS A 435 -6.20 -6.47 20.22
C HIS A 435 -7.59 -6.12 20.79
N GLY A 436 -7.95 -4.82 20.79
CA GLY A 436 -9.27 -4.34 21.19
C GLY A 436 -10.31 -4.46 20.08
N THR A 437 -11.61 -4.51 20.45
CA THR A 437 -12.71 -4.32 19.51
C THR A 437 -13.16 -2.86 19.48
N LEU A 438 -13.96 -2.47 18.49
CA LEU A 438 -14.57 -1.14 18.46
C LEU A 438 -15.44 -0.90 19.71
N LEU A 439 -16.20 -1.91 20.14
CA LEU A 439 -17.04 -1.85 21.34
C LEU A 439 -16.19 -1.59 22.61
N GLU A 440 -15.06 -2.28 22.75
CA GLU A 440 -14.14 -2.09 23.88
C GLU A 440 -13.51 -0.70 23.87
N GLY A 441 -13.04 -0.24 22.71
CA GLY A 441 -12.42 1.09 22.55
C GLY A 441 -13.40 2.22 22.89
N ILE A 442 -14.62 2.16 22.35
CA ILE A 442 -15.67 3.16 22.63
C ILE A 442 -16.05 3.16 24.12
N ARG A 443 -16.25 1.98 24.72
CA ARG A 443 -16.55 1.88 26.17
C ARG A 443 -15.42 2.45 27.02
N SER A 444 -14.18 2.14 26.68
CA SER A 444 -13.01 2.66 27.38
C SER A 444 -12.93 4.20 27.29
N ALA A 445 -13.22 4.76 26.12
CA ALA A 445 -13.14 6.20 25.89
C ALA A 445 -14.17 7.00 26.69
N VAL A 446 -15.41 6.53 26.75
CA VAL A 446 -16.50 7.25 27.45
C VAL A 446 -16.53 6.97 28.95
N GLY A 447 -16.04 5.83 29.42
CA GLY A 447 -16.11 5.42 30.83
C GLY A 447 -17.54 5.49 31.37
N ASP A 448 -17.73 6.20 32.50
CA ASP A 448 -19.03 6.38 33.14
C ASP A 448 -19.82 7.60 32.61
N LYS A 449 -19.29 8.36 31.63
CA LYS A 449 -19.92 9.59 31.13
C LYS A 449 -21.11 9.32 30.19
N ALA A 450 -21.09 8.19 29.46
CA ALA A 450 -22.16 7.79 28.55
C ALA A 450 -22.47 6.30 28.67
N GLU A 451 -23.72 5.92 28.41
CA GLU A 451 -24.14 4.51 28.37
C GLU A 451 -24.01 3.98 26.93
N ILE A 452 -23.19 2.95 26.72
CA ILE A 452 -23.06 2.28 25.43
C ILE A 452 -23.97 1.06 25.37
N LEU A 453 -25.01 1.19 24.57
CA LEU A 453 -25.95 0.10 24.28
C LEU A 453 -25.44 -0.64 23.02
N TYR A 454 -25.26 -1.94 23.09
CA TYR A 454 -24.76 -2.75 21.98
C TYR A 454 -25.83 -3.70 21.43
N ALA A 455 -25.84 -3.86 20.11
CA ALA A 455 -26.51 -4.95 19.40
C ALA A 455 -25.76 -5.29 18.12
N LYS A 456 -25.63 -6.59 17.80
CA LYS A 456 -25.03 -7.02 16.53
C LYS A 456 -25.84 -6.54 15.31
N GLY A 457 -27.14 -6.54 15.39
CA GLY A 457 -28.06 -5.96 14.43
C GLY A 457 -28.34 -6.76 13.17
N SER A 458 -27.33 -7.33 12.52
CA SER A 458 -27.49 -8.20 11.36
C SER A 458 -26.37 -9.25 11.28
N ASN A 459 -26.55 -10.23 10.43
CA ASN A 459 -25.45 -11.00 9.85
C ASN A 459 -24.72 -10.16 8.79
N VAL A 460 -23.63 -10.67 8.21
CA VAL A 460 -22.94 -9.96 7.10
C VAL A 460 -23.78 -10.02 5.84
N TYR A 461 -24.24 -11.21 5.46
CA TYR A 461 -25.15 -11.46 4.36
C TYR A 461 -26.37 -12.26 4.83
N TYR A 462 -27.51 -12.14 4.13
CA TYR A 462 -28.63 -13.07 4.33
C TYR A 462 -28.30 -14.48 3.91
N ASP A 463 -27.59 -14.63 2.79
CA ASP A 463 -27.13 -15.93 2.30
C ASP A 463 -25.96 -16.45 3.15
N ALA A 464 -26.15 -17.63 3.77
CA ALA A 464 -25.17 -18.22 4.68
C ALA A 464 -23.91 -18.73 3.96
N GLU A 465 -24.03 -19.18 2.72
CA GLU A 465 -22.86 -19.65 1.94
C GLU A 465 -22.03 -18.46 1.44
N MET A 466 -22.68 -17.37 1.01
CA MET A 466 -21.98 -16.11 0.72
C MET A 466 -21.27 -15.57 1.95
N GLU A 467 -21.95 -15.57 3.11
CA GLU A 467 -21.34 -15.10 4.36
C GLU A 467 -20.13 -15.95 4.75
N LYS A 468 -20.23 -17.28 4.64
CA LYS A 468 -19.10 -18.17 4.90
C LYS A 468 -17.89 -17.87 4.01
N GLY A 469 -18.11 -17.58 2.73
CA GLY A 469 -17.05 -17.11 1.83
C GLY A 469 -16.50 -15.76 2.22
N ALA A 470 -17.35 -14.82 2.60
CA ALA A 470 -16.97 -13.45 2.96
C ALA A 470 -16.20 -13.33 4.29
N VAL A 471 -16.53 -14.16 5.28
CA VAL A 471 -15.81 -14.17 6.58
C VAL A 471 -14.57 -15.06 6.57
N GLY A 472 -14.47 -16.01 5.62
CA GLY A 472 -13.31 -16.86 5.40
C GLY A 472 -12.80 -17.53 6.67
N ILE A 473 -11.52 -17.33 6.97
CA ILE A 473 -10.85 -17.86 8.17
C ILE A 473 -11.14 -17.08 9.46
N ARG A 474 -11.93 -16.00 9.39
CA ARG A 474 -12.27 -15.10 10.51
C ARG A 474 -13.78 -15.14 10.81
N PRO A 475 -14.33 -16.28 11.25
CA PRO A 475 -15.77 -16.47 11.37
C PRO A 475 -16.39 -15.49 12.36
N LEU A 476 -17.55 -14.97 11.98
CA LEU A 476 -18.46 -14.25 12.84
C LEU A 476 -19.64 -15.17 13.20
N GLU A 477 -20.03 -15.18 14.47
CA GLU A 477 -21.14 -16.00 14.93
C GLU A 477 -22.44 -15.56 14.23
N ARG A 478 -23.07 -16.46 13.47
CA ARG A 478 -24.31 -16.19 12.75
C ARG A 478 -25.53 -16.32 13.69
N GLY A 479 -26.43 -15.31 13.63
CA GLY A 479 -27.68 -15.29 14.40
C GLY A 479 -28.90 -15.40 13.49
N ASN A 480 -30.09 -15.43 14.11
CA ASN A 480 -31.35 -15.32 13.38
C ASN A 480 -31.60 -13.88 12.95
N ASP A 481 -31.78 -13.63 11.65
CA ASP A 481 -31.87 -12.28 11.07
C ASP A 481 -32.97 -11.43 11.69
N GLN A 482 -34.19 -12.02 11.89
CA GLN A 482 -35.33 -11.30 12.48
C GLN A 482 -35.07 -10.93 13.93
N GLN A 483 -34.44 -11.81 14.69
CA GLN A 483 -34.15 -11.57 16.12
C GLN A 483 -33.04 -10.48 16.23
N LEU A 484 -32.00 -10.54 15.41
CA LEU A 484 -30.92 -9.55 15.38
C LEU A 484 -31.47 -8.16 15.05
N LEU A 485 -32.28 -8.04 14.01
CA LEU A 485 -32.89 -6.77 13.63
C LEU A 485 -33.85 -6.24 14.72
N ALA A 486 -34.69 -7.11 15.32
CA ALA A 486 -35.59 -6.72 16.41
C ALA A 486 -34.83 -6.24 17.65
N GLU A 487 -33.69 -6.86 17.97
CA GLU A 487 -32.80 -6.42 19.05
C GLU A 487 -32.19 -5.07 18.75
N ALA A 488 -31.67 -4.87 17.53
CA ALA A 488 -31.10 -3.59 17.08
C ALA A 488 -32.10 -2.44 17.21
N LEU A 489 -33.35 -2.65 16.77
CA LEU A 489 -34.39 -1.63 16.86
C LEU A 489 -34.81 -1.31 18.32
N ARG A 490 -34.87 -2.32 19.21
CA ARG A 490 -35.08 -2.10 20.65
C ARG A 490 -33.91 -1.32 21.28
N THR A 491 -32.67 -1.61 20.86
CA THR A 491 -31.48 -0.92 21.33
C THR A 491 -31.47 0.53 20.85
N ALA A 492 -31.74 0.75 19.56
CA ALA A 492 -31.82 2.08 18.94
C ALA A 492 -32.91 2.95 19.58
N ALA A 493 -34.08 2.38 19.90
CA ALA A 493 -35.19 3.12 20.53
C ALA A 493 -34.82 3.73 21.91
N ARG A 494 -33.84 3.14 22.60
CA ARG A 494 -33.39 3.57 23.94
C ARG A 494 -32.23 4.59 23.86
N ALA A 495 -31.68 4.81 22.70
CA ALA A 495 -30.51 5.66 22.51
C ALA A 495 -30.87 7.07 22.07
N ASP A 496 -29.93 8.01 22.24
CA ASP A 496 -30.01 9.38 21.75
C ASP A 496 -29.42 9.49 20.34
N VAL A 497 -28.38 8.71 20.05
CA VAL A 497 -27.69 8.62 18.75
C VAL A 497 -27.32 7.17 18.47
N ILE A 498 -27.27 6.81 17.18
CA ILE A 498 -26.88 5.49 16.69
C ILE A 498 -25.51 5.60 16.00
N VAL A 499 -24.58 4.74 16.36
CA VAL A 499 -23.33 4.50 15.66
C VAL A 499 -23.44 3.13 15.00
N ALA A 500 -23.56 3.12 13.68
CA ALA A 500 -23.72 1.91 12.88
C ALA A 500 -22.36 1.44 12.35
N ALA A 501 -21.85 0.28 12.79
CA ALA A 501 -20.58 -0.29 12.39
C ALA A 501 -20.79 -1.43 11.38
N VAL A 502 -20.69 -1.13 10.10
CA VAL A 502 -21.02 -2.05 9.00
C VAL A 502 -20.00 -1.93 7.84
N GLY A 503 -20.10 -2.83 6.88
CA GLY A 503 -19.29 -2.85 5.67
C GLY A 503 -18.75 -4.22 5.32
N GLU A 504 -17.53 -4.27 4.82
CA GLU A 504 -16.82 -5.51 4.47
C GLU A 504 -16.21 -6.19 5.69
N CYS A 505 -16.12 -7.52 5.64
CA CYS A 505 -15.20 -8.29 6.47
C CYS A 505 -13.78 -8.23 5.87
N ALA A 506 -12.77 -8.53 6.70
CA ALA A 506 -11.36 -8.52 6.30
C ALA A 506 -11.08 -9.38 5.04
N GLU A 507 -11.71 -10.56 4.97
CA GLU A 507 -11.52 -11.51 3.87
C GLU A 507 -12.31 -11.14 2.59
N MET A 508 -13.05 -10.03 2.57
CA MET A 508 -13.72 -9.54 1.37
C MET A 508 -12.83 -8.67 0.49
N SER A 509 -11.62 -8.37 0.94
CA SER A 509 -10.57 -7.65 0.19
C SER A 509 -9.21 -8.34 0.39
N GLY A 510 -8.20 -7.91 -0.35
CA GLY A 510 -6.89 -8.56 -0.45
C GLY A 510 -6.85 -9.52 -1.62
N GLU A 511 -5.97 -10.52 -1.56
CA GLU A 511 -5.73 -11.46 -2.64
C GLU A 511 -6.91 -12.42 -2.85
N SER A 512 -7.32 -12.62 -4.09
CA SER A 512 -8.42 -13.45 -4.57
C SER A 512 -9.84 -12.82 -4.53
N PRO A 513 -10.36 -12.14 -3.47
CA PRO A 513 -11.75 -11.71 -3.44
C PRO A 513 -12.05 -10.49 -4.35
N SER A 514 -12.27 -10.77 -5.63
CA SER A 514 -12.85 -9.80 -6.56
C SER A 514 -14.36 -9.72 -6.40
N ARG A 515 -14.93 -8.50 -6.43
CA ARG A 515 -16.38 -8.28 -6.23
C ARG A 515 -17.01 -7.62 -7.45
N THR A 516 -18.19 -8.11 -7.86
CA THR A 516 -19.01 -7.52 -8.93
C THR A 516 -20.08 -6.56 -8.39
N ASN A 517 -20.52 -6.74 -7.16
CA ASN A 517 -21.34 -5.77 -6.44
C ASN A 517 -20.51 -5.08 -5.36
N LEU A 518 -20.39 -3.74 -5.45
CA LEU A 518 -19.62 -2.91 -4.53
C LEU A 518 -20.50 -2.16 -3.52
N GLU A 519 -21.73 -2.58 -3.33
CA GLU A 519 -22.57 -2.06 -2.26
C GLU A 519 -22.21 -2.70 -0.90
N ILE A 520 -22.63 -2.07 0.20
CA ILE A 520 -22.64 -2.70 1.52
C ILE A 520 -23.47 -3.99 1.43
N PRO A 521 -23.07 -5.10 2.07
CA PRO A 521 -23.82 -6.36 2.04
C PRO A 521 -25.29 -6.20 2.42
N ASP A 522 -26.16 -6.97 1.78
CA ASP A 522 -27.62 -6.83 1.79
C ASP A 522 -28.25 -6.81 3.18
N ALA A 523 -27.89 -7.72 4.07
CA ALA A 523 -28.40 -7.77 5.44
C ALA A 523 -28.04 -6.51 6.24
N GLN A 524 -26.87 -5.95 5.99
CA GLN A 524 -26.40 -4.72 6.63
C GLN A 524 -27.05 -3.47 6.02
N GLN A 525 -27.32 -3.46 4.71
CA GLN A 525 -28.09 -2.38 4.07
C GLN A 525 -29.50 -2.29 4.65
N ASP A 526 -30.17 -3.42 4.82
CA ASP A 526 -31.52 -3.44 5.40
C ASP A 526 -31.51 -3.01 6.88
N LEU A 527 -30.48 -3.37 7.63
CA LEU A 527 -30.22 -2.83 8.97
C LEU A 527 -30.13 -1.30 8.94
N LEU A 528 -29.27 -0.73 8.08
CA LEU A 528 -29.10 0.74 7.95
C LEU A 528 -30.42 1.43 7.62
N LYS A 529 -31.18 0.92 6.64
CA LYS A 529 -32.49 1.44 6.26
C LYS A 529 -33.51 1.39 7.43
N ALA A 530 -33.46 0.34 8.23
CA ALA A 530 -34.31 0.22 9.42
C ALA A 530 -33.90 1.18 10.54
N LEU A 531 -32.59 1.39 10.76
CA LEU A 531 -32.07 2.34 11.75
C LEU A 531 -32.43 3.78 11.38
N VAL A 532 -32.27 4.19 10.11
CA VAL A 532 -32.67 5.52 9.62
C VAL A 532 -34.15 5.78 9.85
N LYS A 533 -35.02 4.79 9.62
CA LYS A 533 -36.46 4.88 9.87
C LYS A 533 -36.87 5.13 11.34
N THR A 534 -35.95 4.92 12.28
CA THR A 534 -36.21 5.25 13.71
C THR A 534 -36.28 6.75 13.96
N GLY A 535 -35.81 7.57 13.03
CA GLY A 535 -35.71 9.02 13.17
C GLY A 535 -34.60 9.51 14.11
N LYS A 536 -33.76 8.60 14.64
CA LYS A 536 -32.60 8.95 15.44
C LYS A 536 -31.44 9.35 14.54
N PRO A 537 -30.54 10.28 14.94
CA PRO A 537 -29.31 10.54 14.19
C PRO A 537 -28.46 9.27 14.06
N VAL A 538 -27.96 9.00 12.86
CA VAL A 538 -27.12 7.84 12.55
C VAL A 538 -25.75 8.31 12.11
N VAL A 539 -24.69 7.80 12.75
CA VAL A 539 -23.30 7.88 12.30
C VAL A 539 -22.93 6.53 11.69
N LEU A 540 -22.55 6.50 10.44
CA LEU A 540 -22.02 5.31 9.77
C LEU A 540 -20.52 5.23 9.95
N LEU A 541 -20.04 4.18 10.60
CA LEU A 541 -18.65 3.73 10.57
C LEU A 541 -18.50 2.67 9.49
N LEU A 542 -17.86 3.02 8.38
CA LEU A 542 -17.73 2.16 7.23
C LEU A 542 -16.42 1.38 7.31
N PHE A 543 -16.52 0.05 7.43
CA PHE A 543 -15.38 -0.87 7.30
C PHE A 543 -15.29 -1.35 5.85
N THR A 544 -14.14 -1.17 5.21
CA THR A 544 -13.94 -1.62 3.83
C THR A 544 -12.47 -1.66 3.44
N GLY A 545 -12.12 -2.55 2.50
CA GLY A 545 -10.80 -2.58 1.89
C GLY A 545 -10.77 -1.97 0.48
N ARG A 546 -11.86 -1.33 0.05
CA ARG A 546 -12.01 -0.76 -1.30
C ARG A 546 -13.03 0.38 -1.34
N PRO A 547 -13.07 1.22 -2.38
CA PRO A 547 -14.20 2.11 -2.64
C PRO A 547 -15.50 1.33 -2.85
N LEU A 548 -16.54 1.69 -2.10
CA LEU A 548 -17.88 1.14 -2.26
C LEU A 548 -18.83 2.11 -2.98
N VAL A 549 -19.90 1.60 -3.54
CA VAL A 549 -21.04 2.38 -4.05
C VAL A 549 -21.93 2.75 -2.87
N LEU A 550 -21.99 4.03 -2.52
CA LEU A 550 -22.63 4.55 -1.31
C LEU A 550 -23.73 5.60 -1.61
N ASN A 551 -24.43 5.50 -2.74
CA ASN A 551 -25.40 6.51 -3.14
C ASN A 551 -26.51 6.68 -2.09
N TRP A 552 -27.12 5.55 -1.66
CA TRP A 552 -28.19 5.59 -0.67
C TRP A 552 -27.70 6.12 0.69
N GLU A 553 -26.54 5.65 1.14
CA GLU A 553 -25.94 6.07 2.41
C GLU A 553 -25.59 7.57 2.39
N SER A 554 -25.03 8.04 1.28
CA SER A 554 -24.69 9.45 1.08
C SER A 554 -25.93 10.37 1.09
N GLU A 555 -27.10 9.90 0.63
CA GLU A 555 -28.34 10.67 0.63
C GLU A 555 -29.03 10.64 2.01
N HIS A 556 -29.01 9.53 2.72
CA HIS A 556 -29.91 9.30 3.87
C HIS A 556 -29.22 9.31 5.24
N ILE A 557 -27.88 9.16 5.30
CA ILE A 557 -27.14 9.13 6.56
C ILE A 557 -26.41 10.47 6.74
N PRO A 558 -26.63 11.16 7.88
CA PRO A 558 -26.07 12.50 8.09
C PRO A 558 -24.57 12.54 8.33
N SER A 559 -23.96 11.45 8.82
CA SER A 559 -22.51 11.41 9.03
C SER A 559 -21.93 10.04 8.64
N ILE A 560 -20.88 10.05 7.83
CA ILE A 560 -20.19 8.87 7.31
C ILE A 560 -18.70 9.03 7.56
N LEU A 561 -18.15 8.16 8.40
CA LEU A 561 -16.71 8.05 8.63
C LEU A 561 -16.22 6.72 8.05
N ASN A 562 -15.40 6.79 7.00
CA ASN A 562 -14.75 5.62 6.46
C ASN A 562 -13.51 5.28 7.32
N VAL A 563 -13.59 4.16 8.02
CA VAL A 563 -12.53 3.73 8.95
C VAL A 563 -11.64 2.64 8.35
N TRP A 564 -11.91 2.20 7.13
CA TRP A 564 -11.18 1.14 6.45
C TRP A 564 -11.06 -0.12 7.35
N PHE A 565 -9.87 -0.70 7.42
CA PHE A 565 -9.42 -1.61 8.48
C PHE A 565 -8.22 -0.95 9.16
N GLY A 566 -8.43 -0.48 10.38
CA GLY A 566 -7.49 0.42 11.07
C GLY A 566 -6.38 -0.29 11.85
N GLY A 567 -6.29 -1.63 11.79
CA GLY A 567 -5.25 -2.40 12.49
C GLY A 567 -5.60 -2.75 13.94
N SER A 568 -4.57 -3.11 14.72
CA SER A 568 -4.71 -3.59 16.11
C SER A 568 -5.34 -2.58 17.06
N GLU A 569 -5.20 -1.29 16.80
CA GLU A 569 -5.67 -0.20 17.65
C GLU A 569 -6.92 0.51 17.07
N THR A 570 -7.63 -0.13 16.13
CA THR A 570 -8.81 0.44 15.45
C THR A 570 -9.85 0.96 16.43
N GLY A 571 -10.17 0.19 17.48
CA GLY A 571 -11.22 0.56 18.44
C GLY A 571 -10.95 1.86 19.16
N ASP A 572 -9.75 2.02 19.66
CA ASP A 572 -9.30 3.22 20.35
C ASP A 572 -9.15 4.42 19.42
N ALA A 573 -8.59 4.21 18.21
CA ALA A 573 -8.42 5.27 17.21
C ALA A 573 -9.77 5.81 16.71
N VAL A 574 -10.75 4.92 16.46
CA VAL A 574 -12.11 5.33 16.09
C VAL A 574 -12.77 6.11 17.22
N ALA A 575 -12.59 5.68 18.47
CA ALA A 575 -13.14 6.40 19.61
C ALA A 575 -12.52 7.80 19.76
N ASP A 576 -11.21 7.95 19.51
CA ASP A 576 -10.56 9.27 19.53
C ASP A 576 -11.13 10.22 18.47
N VAL A 577 -11.44 9.71 17.29
CA VAL A 577 -12.09 10.52 16.24
C VAL A 577 -13.55 10.77 16.59
N LEU A 578 -14.33 9.76 16.98
CA LEU A 578 -15.76 9.91 17.30
C LEU A 578 -16.03 10.99 18.36
N PHE A 579 -15.16 11.09 19.37
CA PHE A 579 -15.32 12.02 20.49
C PHE A 579 -14.42 13.26 20.40
N GLY A 580 -13.79 13.50 19.26
CA GLY A 580 -13.06 14.74 18.97
C GLY A 580 -11.71 14.90 19.66
N LYS A 581 -11.11 13.81 20.19
CA LYS A 581 -9.71 13.82 20.64
C LYS A 581 -8.76 13.90 19.46
N ALA A 582 -9.09 13.24 18.36
CA ALA A 582 -8.44 13.36 17.07
C ALA A 582 -9.40 14.02 16.07
N VAL A 583 -8.86 14.95 15.28
CA VAL A 583 -9.63 15.65 14.24
C VAL A 583 -9.37 14.95 12.91
N PRO A 584 -10.41 14.50 12.17
CA PRO A 584 -10.24 13.86 10.89
C PRO A 584 -9.43 14.71 9.91
N CYS A 585 -8.44 14.10 9.28
CA CYS A 585 -7.57 14.75 8.30
C CYS A 585 -7.25 13.86 7.09
N GLY A 586 -7.73 12.62 7.08
CA GLY A 586 -7.53 11.69 5.98
C GLY A 586 -8.19 12.19 4.68
N LYS A 587 -7.49 11.97 3.56
CA LYS A 587 -7.96 12.31 2.20
C LYS A 587 -7.92 11.07 1.33
N LEU A 588 -8.98 10.81 0.56
CA LEU A 588 -9.08 9.64 -0.32
C LEU A 588 -7.92 9.61 -1.35
N THR A 589 -7.34 8.44 -1.52
CA THR A 589 -6.30 8.17 -2.54
C THR A 589 -6.84 7.31 -3.69
N THR A 590 -8.14 7.08 -3.67
CA THR A 590 -8.88 6.38 -4.70
C THR A 590 -10.28 6.96 -4.83
N THR A 591 -10.77 7.03 -6.06
CA THR A 591 -12.05 7.59 -6.42
C THR A 591 -13.19 6.66 -6.06
N PHE A 592 -14.26 7.15 -5.40
CA PHE A 592 -15.46 6.39 -5.05
C PHE A 592 -16.50 6.50 -6.17
N PRO A 593 -16.93 5.39 -6.79
CA PRO A 593 -17.88 5.41 -7.90
C PRO A 593 -19.34 5.59 -7.41
N ARG A 594 -20.19 6.06 -8.31
CA ARG A 594 -21.66 6.03 -8.15
C ARG A 594 -22.24 4.68 -8.58
N SER A 595 -21.57 4.01 -9.50
CA SER A 595 -21.99 2.73 -10.04
C SER A 595 -20.78 1.90 -10.43
N VAL A 596 -20.88 0.59 -10.30
CA VAL A 596 -19.89 -0.37 -10.82
C VAL A 596 -19.67 -0.17 -12.34
N GLY A 597 -20.71 0.29 -13.06
CA GLY A 597 -20.62 0.57 -14.49
C GLY A 597 -19.64 1.70 -14.87
N GLN A 598 -19.21 2.54 -13.91
CA GLN A 598 -18.21 3.60 -14.16
C GLN A 598 -16.76 3.07 -14.13
N LEU A 599 -16.53 1.86 -13.59
CA LEU A 599 -15.17 1.33 -13.40
C LEU A 599 -14.55 0.82 -14.72
N PRO A 600 -13.25 1.08 -14.97
CA PRO A 600 -12.30 1.80 -14.10
C PRO A 600 -12.55 3.31 -14.05
N LEU A 601 -12.52 3.89 -12.84
CA LEU A 601 -12.77 5.32 -12.60
C LEU A 601 -11.62 5.94 -11.79
N PHE A 602 -11.04 7.03 -12.29
CA PHE A 602 -9.90 7.72 -11.69
C PHE A 602 -9.82 9.17 -12.16
N TYR A 603 -9.22 10.04 -11.34
CA TYR A 603 -9.24 11.49 -11.55
C TYR A 603 -8.35 11.97 -12.72
N ASN A 604 -7.22 11.25 -12.99
CA ASN A 604 -6.22 11.63 -14.00
C ASN A 604 -6.44 10.96 -15.36
N HIS A 605 -7.70 10.78 -15.76
CA HIS A 605 -8.04 10.21 -17.06
C HIS A 605 -7.63 11.12 -18.22
N LEU A 606 -7.45 10.54 -19.40
CA LEU A 606 -7.21 11.31 -20.62
C LEU A 606 -8.48 12.04 -21.05
N ASN A 607 -8.31 13.24 -21.65
CA ASN A 607 -9.41 13.94 -22.26
C ASN A 607 -9.85 13.22 -23.53
N THR A 608 -11.16 13.24 -23.82
CA THR A 608 -11.70 12.71 -25.08
C THR A 608 -11.82 13.83 -26.10
N GLY A 609 -12.02 13.47 -27.39
CA GLY A 609 -12.32 14.46 -28.43
C GLY A 609 -13.72 15.11 -28.30
N ARG A 610 -14.56 14.57 -27.39
CA ARG A 610 -15.94 15.05 -27.15
C ARG A 610 -16.27 15.02 -25.67
N PRO A 611 -15.56 15.78 -24.82
CA PRO A 611 -15.86 15.86 -23.40
C PRO A 611 -17.26 16.37 -23.14
N ASP A 612 -17.85 16.01 -22.01
CA ASP A 612 -19.08 16.59 -21.51
C ASP A 612 -18.76 17.60 -20.38
N PRO A 613 -18.64 18.89 -20.68
CA PRO A 613 -18.23 19.91 -19.70
C PRO A 613 -19.28 20.15 -18.61
N ASP A 614 -20.53 19.82 -18.90
CA ASP A 614 -21.65 20.08 -17.99
C ASP A 614 -21.98 18.87 -17.09
N ASN A 615 -21.34 17.75 -17.32
CA ASN A 615 -21.57 16.47 -16.60
C ASN A 615 -23.06 16.09 -16.51
N ARG A 616 -23.83 16.38 -17.56
CA ARG A 616 -25.26 16.07 -17.60
C ARG A 616 -25.46 14.58 -17.86
N VAL A 617 -26.44 13.99 -17.19
CA VAL A 617 -26.95 12.68 -17.56
C VAL A 617 -27.47 12.78 -19.00
N PHE A 618 -26.86 12.04 -19.89
CA PHE A 618 -27.09 12.00 -21.32
C PHE A 618 -27.01 13.35 -22.06
N ASN A 619 -25.86 13.58 -22.64
CA ASN A 619 -25.59 14.60 -23.63
C ASN A 619 -25.26 13.95 -24.98
N ARG A 620 -26.14 14.10 -26.00
CA ARG A 620 -25.94 13.46 -27.31
C ARG A 620 -24.65 13.97 -27.96
N TYR A 621 -23.84 13.04 -28.49
CA TYR A 621 -22.55 13.30 -29.14
C TYR A 621 -21.41 13.73 -28.18
N ALA A 622 -21.60 13.64 -26.89
CA ALA A 622 -20.55 13.79 -25.90
C ALA A 622 -20.19 12.43 -25.25
N SER A 623 -19.03 12.35 -24.61
CA SER A 623 -18.58 11.16 -23.88
C SER A 623 -19.22 11.13 -22.50
N ASN A 624 -20.36 10.45 -22.37
CA ASN A 624 -21.13 10.34 -21.14
C ASN A 624 -21.93 9.04 -21.09
N TYR A 625 -22.42 8.70 -19.89
CA TYR A 625 -23.36 7.62 -19.69
C TYR A 625 -24.79 8.07 -20.00
N LEU A 626 -25.67 7.11 -20.32
CA LEU A 626 -27.09 7.37 -20.57
C LEU A 626 -27.84 7.66 -19.27
N ASP A 627 -27.45 7.00 -18.18
CA ASP A 627 -28.21 6.81 -16.96
C ASP A 627 -27.46 7.17 -15.67
N GLU A 628 -26.20 7.57 -15.77
CA GLU A 628 -25.40 8.02 -14.62
C GLU A 628 -24.51 9.22 -15.01
N SER A 629 -24.11 10.00 -14.02
CA SER A 629 -23.13 11.08 -14.20
C SER A 629 -21.72 10.52 -14.47
N ASN A 630 -20.90 11.29 -15.20
CA ASN A 630 -19.48 11.02 -15.32
C ASN A 630 -18.71 11.29 -14.00
N GLU A 631 -19.28 12.16 -13.12
CA GLU A 631 -18.65 12.51 -11.85
C GLU A 631 -18.69 11.37 -10.85
N PRO A 632 -17.62 11.19 -10.07
CA PRO A 632 -17.62 10.25 -8.96
C PRO A 632 -18.56 10.68 -7.83
N LEU A 633 -18.86 9.75 -6.91
CA LEU A 633 -19.54 10.08 -5.67
C LEU A 633 -18.60 10.92 -4.77
N TYR A 634 -17.38 10.42 -4.52
CA TYR A 634 -16.32 11.15 -3.84
C TYR A 634 -15.05 11.12 -4.69
N PRO A 635 -14.47 12.30 -5.02
CA PRO A 635 -13.28 12.36 -5.87
C PRO A 635 -11.99 12.01 -5.12
N PHE A 636 -10.93 11.72 -5.86
CA PHE A 636 -9.57 11.63 -5.32
C PHE A 636 -9.20 12.89 -4.54
N GLY A 637 -8.52 12.72 -3.41
CA GLY A 637 -8.12 13.81 -2.51
C GLY A 637 -9.21 14.30 -1.56
N TYR A 638 -10.45 13.78 -1.65
CA TYR A 638 -11.58 14.22 -0.83
C TYR A 638 -11.49 13.70 0.60
N GLY A 639 -11.86 14.55 1.54
CA GLY A 639 -12.04 14.25 2.96
C GLY A 639 -12.35 15.51 3.74
N LEU A 640 -13.35 15.43 4.65
CA LEU A 640 -13.78 16.51 5.52
C LEU A 640 -13.00 16.51 6.84
N SER A 641 -13.13 17.60 7.59
CA SER A 641 -12.58 17.76 8.92
C SER A 641 -13.67 18.24 9.89
N TYR A 642 -13.34 18.33 11.21
CA TYR A 642 -14.19 19.01 12.19
C TYR A 642 -13.97 20.53 12.20
N THR A 643 -13.06 21.02 11.38
CA THR A 643 -12.77 22.44 11.20
C THR A 643 -12.85 22.82 9.72
N ASP A 644 -13.00 24.11 9.41
CA ASP A 644 -13.17 24.61 8.07
C ASP A 644 -11.91 25.31 7.60
N PHE A 645 -11.34 24.87 6.50
CA PHE A 645 -10.21 25.49 5.84
C PHE A 645 -10.68 26.32 4.65
N VAL A 646 -10.32 27.61 4.63
CA VAL A 646 -10.67 28.55 3.57
C VAL A 646 -9.40 28.91 2.80
N TYR A 647 -9.45 28.72 1.50
CA TYR A 647 -8.38 29.03 0.57
C TYR A 647 -8.55 30.45 0.03
N GLY A 648 -7.49 31.25 0.11
CA GLY A 648 -7.38 32.51 -0.61
C GLY A 648 -7.16 32.29 -2.11
N ASP A 649 -7.00 33.37 -2.85
CA ASP A 649 -6.79 33.28 -4.30
C ASP A 649 -5.42 32.65 -4.64
N LEU A 650 -5.41 31.72 -5.60
CA LEU A 650 -4.19 31.16 -6.17
C LEU A 650 -3.35 32.29 -6.80
N GLN A 651 -2.07 32.37 -6.45
CA GLN A 651 -1.11 33.33 -6.99
C GLN A 651 0.02 32.61 -7.72
N LEU A 652 0.49 33.21 -8.82
CA LEU A 652 1.70 32.78 -9.53
C LEU A 652 2.75 33.89 -9.44
N SER A 653 4.01 33.52 -9.26
CA SER A 653 5.14 34.46 -9.23
C SER A 653 5.40 35.11 -10.61
N SER A 654 4.96 34.45 -11.68
CA SER A 654 5.05 34.90 -13.09
C SER A 654 3.96 34.23 -13.90
N GLU A 655 3.63 34.77 -15.06
CA GLU A 655 2.81 34.09 -16.07
C GLU A 655 3.63 33.17 -16.98
N THR A 656 4.96 33.15 -16.79
CA THR A 656 5.90 32.33 -17.57
C THR A 656 6.84 31.59 -16.67
N LEU A 657 7.03 30.30 -16.93
CA LEU A 657 8.12 29.48 -16.42
C LEU A 657 9.27 29.55 -17.41
N PRO A 658 10.36 30.28 -17.08
CA PRO A 658 11.48 30.42 -18.00
C PRO A 658 12.31 29.14 -18.08
N LYS A 659 12.94 28.91 -19.21
CA LYS A 659 13.83 27.76 -19.42
C LYS A 659 14.92 27.67 -18.33
N ASN A 660 15.08 26.48 -17.74
CA ASN A 660 15.96 26.21 -16.58
C ASN A 660 15.65 27.10 -15.36
N GLY A 661 14.46 27.70 -15.28
CA GLY A 661 14.02 28.53 -14.18
C GLY A 661 13.02 27.83 -13.27
N ASN A 662 12.29 28.63 -12.50
CA ASN A 662 11.19 28.14 -11.69
C ASN A 662 10.01 29.11 -11.71
N LEU A 663 8.84 28.59 -11.38
CA LEU A 663 7.59 29.33 -11.17
C LEU A 663 7.02 28.88 -9.82
N THR A 664 6.68 29.84 -8.97
CA THR A 664 6.04 29.55 -7.68
C THR A 664 4.54 29.75 -7.80
N ALA A 665 3.78 28.68 -7.49
CA ALA A 665 2.34 28.76 -7.27
C ALA A 665 2.09 28.78 -5.76
N SER A 666 1.27 29.72 -5.26
CA SER A 666 0.99 29.85 -3.84
C SER A 666 -0.48 30.13 -3.55
N VAL A 667 -0.90 29.71 -2.35
CA VAL A 667 -2.23 29.95 -1.81
C VAL A 667 -2.13 30.16 -0.31
N THR A 668 -2.93 31.08 0.25
CA THR A 668 -3.07 31.23 1.70
C THR A 668 -4.23 30.36 2.19
N VAL A 669 -3.94 29.44 3.11
CA VAL A 669 -4.97 28.62 3.77
C VAL A 669 -5.20 29.13 5.17
N THR A 670 -6.47 29.32 5.55
CA THR A 670 -6.88 29.81 6.87
C THR A 670 -7.82 28.82 7.53
N ASN A 671 -7.52 28.41 8.75
CA ASN A 671 -8.45 27.64 9.58
C ASN A 671 -9.53 28.58 10.17
N LYS A 672 -10.73 28.57 9.59
CA LYS A 672 -11.88 29.38 10.02
C LYS A 672 -12.80 28.65 10.99
N GLY A 673 -12.58 27.35 11.20
CA GLY A 673 -13.45 26.54 12.01
C GLY A 673 -13.16 26.59 13.53
N SER A 674 -13.64 25.59 14.25
CA SER A 674 -13.64 25.56 15.71
C SER A 674 -12.52 24.72 16.34
N HIS A 675 -11.83 23.89 15.56
CA HIS A 675 -10.78 22.99 16.01
C HIS A 675 -9.43 23.30 15.33
N ASP A 676 -8.34 22.98 16.02
CA ASP A 676 -7.03 22.86 15.40
C ASP A 676 -7.04 21.62 14.48
N GLY A 677 -6.32 21.64 13.35
CA GLY A 677 -6.36 20.48 12.45
C GLY A 677 -5.33 20.53 11.32
N TYR A 678 -5.18 19.41 10.67
CA TYR A 678 -4.38 19.26 9.46
C TYR A 678 -5.23 19.50 8.21
N GLU A 679 -4.65 20.19 7.23
CA GLU A 679 -5.16 20.25 5.85
C GLU A 679 -4.08 19.77 4.89
N THR A 680 -4.49 19.02 3.86
CA THR A 680 -3.63 18.60 2.76
C THR A 680 -3.93 19.42 1.54
N VAL A 681 -3.07 20.39 1.27
CA VAL A 681 -3.16 21.27 0.10
C VAL A 681 -2.58 20.53 -1.09
N GLN A 682 -3.37 20.39 -2.17
CA GLN A 682 -3.03 19.56 -3.32
C GLN A 682 -2.78 20.44 -4.55
N LEU A 683 -1.67 20.20 -5.25
CA LEU A 683 -1.34 20.87 -6.51
C LEU A 683 -1.41 19.88 -7.66
N TYR A 684 -2.15 20.28 -8.70
CA TYR A 684 -2.28 19.54 -9.95
C TYR A 684 -1.81 20.38 -11.13
N LEU A 685 -1.30 19.70 -12.16
CA LEU A 685 -0.95 20.30 -13.43
C LEU A 685 -1.74 19.66 -14.57
N ARG A 686 -2.00 20.46 -15.60
CA ARG A 686 -2.51 20.00 -16.88
C ARG A 686 -1.66 20.60 -18.00
N ASP A 687 -1.12 19.74 -18.82
CA ASP A 687 -0.54 20.10 -20.12
C ASP A 687 -1.68 20.25 -21.13
N ILE A 688 -1.75 21.39 -21.79
CA ILE A 688 -2.88 21.72 -22.70
C ILE A 688 -2.70 21.07 -24.06
N TYR A 689 -1.48 21.10 -24.59
CA TYR A 689 -1.11 20.55 -25.89
C TYR A 689 0.28 19.92 -25.82
N ALA A 690 0.36 18.62 -26.05
CA ALA A 690 1.60 17.86 -26.10
C ALA A 690 1.63 16.93 -27.31
N GLU A 691 2.79 16.34 -27.64
CA GLU A 691 2.95 15.33 -28.69
C GLU A 691 1.97 14.16 -28.52
N VAL A 692 1.65 13.79 -27.27
CA VAL A 692 0.68 12.74 -26.92
C VAL A 692 -0.42 13.29 -26.02
N ALA A 693 -1.59 12.65 -26.03
CA ALA A 693 -2.70 13.06 -25.15
C ALA A 693 -2.26 12.98 -23.68
N ARG A 694 -2.47 14.10 -22.95
CA ARG A 694 -2.13 14.19 -21.54
C ARG A 694 -3.39 14.11 -20.67
N PRO A 695 -3.26 13.68 -19.40
CA PRO A 695 -4.38 13.66 -18.46
C PRO A 695 -5.03 15.03 -18.26
N VAL A 696 -6.33 15.04 -17.93
CA VAL A 696 -7.07 16.27 -17.62
C VAL A 696 -6.46 17.00 -16.42
N LYS A 697 -5.76 16.31 -15.57
CA LYS A 697 -4.90 16.82 -14.48
C LYS A 697 -4.04 15.71 -13.90
N GLU A 698 -2.89 16.05 -13.33
CA GLU A 698 -1.96 15.15 -12.67
C GLU A 698 -1.52 15.76 -11.34
N LEU A 699 -1.55 15.02 -10.25
CA LEU A 699 -0.96 15.47 -8.98
C LEU A 699 0.56 15.64 -9.16
N LYS A 700 1.08 16.80 -8.78
CA LYS A 700 2.51 17.12 -8.87
C LYS A 700 3.08 17.68 -7.56
N GLY A 701 2.23 17.89 -6.58
CA GLY A 701 2.65 18.32 -5.25
C GLY A 701 1.53 18.29 -4.22
N PHE A 702 1.90 18.17 -2.98
CA PHE A 702 1.00 18.39 -1.84
C PHE A 702 1.81 18.87 -0.65
N ASP A 703 1.12 19.56 0.26
CA ASP A 703 1.68 20.00 1.55
C ASP A 703 0.65 19.75 2.65
N ARG A 704 1.03 18.96 3.66
CA ARG A 704 0.19 18.64 4.82
C ARG A 704 0.52 19.61 5.94
N ILE A 705 -0.33 20.60 6.13
CA ILE A 705 -0.11 21.71 7.07
C ILE A 705 -0.99 21.58 8.32
N PHE A 706 -0.41 21.79 9.50
CA PHE A 706 -1.18 21.94 10.74
C PHE A 706 -1.48 23.41 10.97
N LEU A 707 -2.76 23.76 11.19
CA LEU A 707 -3.22 25.11 11.49
C LEU A 707 -4.05 25.12 12.77
N LYS A 708 -3.68 25.98 13.69
CA LYS A 708 -4.52 26.28 14.84
C LYS A 708 -5.76 27.05 14.42
N LYS A 709 -6.81 26.98 15.22
CA LYS A 709 -8.01 27.82 15.03
C LYS A 709 -7.65 29.28 14.80
N GLY A 710 -8.09 29.85 13.69
CA GLY A 710 -7.82 31.22 13.28
C GLY A 710 -6.45 31.47 12.65
N GLU A 711 -5.58 30.44 12.57
CA GLU A 711 -4.26 30.55 11.94
C GLU A 711 -4.38 30.52 10.43
N SER A 712 -3.50 31.31 9.76
CA SER A 712 -3.32 31.30 8.31
C SER A 712 -1.89 30.97 7.97
N ARG A 713 -1.70 30.22 6.86
CA ARG A 713 -0.38 29.91 6.31
C ARG A 713 -0.39 30.04 4.80
N GLU A 714 0.67 30.65 4.28
CA GLU A 714 0.93 30.61 2.84
C GLU A 714 1.64 29.31 2.49
N VAL A 715 1.04 28.52 1.58
CA VAL A 715 1.60 27.31 1.02
C VAL A 715 2.16 27.64 -0.36
N LYS A 716 3.38 27.16 -0.64
CA LYS A 716 4.11 27.45 -1.89
C LYS A 716 4.60 26.16 -2.52
N PHE A 717 4.35 26.03 -3.80
CA PHE A 717 4.89 24.99 -4.64
C PHE A 717 5.80 25.63 -5.70
N VAL A 718 7.02 25.11 -5.81
CA VAL A 718 7.99 25.55 -6.80
C VAL A 718 7.99 24.57 -7.95
N LEU A 719 7.55 25.03 -9.11
CA LEU A 719 7.48 24.25 -10.34
C LEU A 719 8.73 24.51 -11.19
N THR A 720 9.24 23.44 -11.79
CA THR A 720 10.40 23.42 -12.70
C THR A 720 10.04 22.64 -13.97
N GLU A 721 10.93 22.61 -14.94
CA GLU A 721 10.77 21.76 -16.14
C GLU A 721 10.60 20.28 -15.78
N ASP A 722 11.21 19.80 -14.69
CA ASP A 722 11.12 18.40 -14.27
C ASP A 722 9.70 17.98 -13.89
N ASP A 723 8.87 18.91 -13.39
CA ASP A 723 7.46 18.67 -13.03
C ASP A 723 6.56 18.54 -14.27
N LEU A 724 7.03 19.04 -15.43
CA LEU A 724 6.30 19.06 -16.70
C LEU A 724 6.68 17.90 -17.63
N LYS A 725 7.73 17.13 -17.29
CA LYS A 725 8.20 16.02 -18.12
C LYS A 725 7.20 14.87 -18.21
N PHE A 726 7.21 14.23 -19.36
CA PHE A 726 6.42 13.04 -19.66
C PHE A 726 7.15 12.15 -20.69
N TYR A 727 6.67 10.91 -20.85
CA TYR A 727 7.16 10.03 -21.91
C TYR A 727 6.37 10.29 -23.19
N ASN A 728 7.09 10.60 -24.29
CA ASN A 728 6.53 10.83 -25.63
C ASN A 728 6.23 9.52 -26.39
N SER A 729 5.77 9.63 -27.63
CA SER A 729 5.47 8.46 -28.50
C SER A 729 6.68 7.55 -28.75
N GLY A 730 7.91 8.07 -28.63
CA GLY A 730 9.17 7.34 -28.73
C GLY A 730 9.67 6.79 -27.40
N LEU A 731 8.86 6.84 -26.31
CA LEU A 731 9.23 6.47 -24.95
C LEU A 731 10.45 7.23 -24.39
N GLN A 732 10.64 8.46 -24.84
CA GLN A 732 11.66 9.36 -24.31
C GLN A 732 11.03 10.24 -23.23
N TYR A 733 11.70 10.39 -22.09
CA TYR A 733 11.26 11.27 -21.00
C TYR A 733 11.69 12.71 -21.30
N ILE A 734 10.74 13.51 -21.80
CA ILE A 734 11.01 14.83 -22.37
C ILE A 734 10.19 15.92 -21.69
N TYR A 735 10.63 17.14 -21.85
CA TYR A 735 9.92 18.38 -21.59
C TYR A 735 9.54 19.05 -22.93
N GLU A 736 8.34 19.57 -23.04
CA GLU A 736 7.89 20.38 -24.18
C GLU A 736 7.46 21.75 -23.69
N PRO A 737 7.93 22.86 -24.33
CA PRO A 737 7.39 24.18 -24.07
C PRO A 737 5.93 24.29 -24.49
N GLY A 738 5.13 25.04 -23.74
CA GLY A 738 3.70 25.18 -24.08
C GLY A 738 2.86 25.86 -22.99
N GLU A 739 1.56 25.75 -23.15
CA GLU A 739 0.58 26.24 -22.19
C GLU A 739 0.22 25.16 -21.16
N PHE A 740 0.22 25.56 -19.89
CA PHE A 740 -0.13 24.69 -18.77
C PHE A 740 -1.14 25.33 -17.85
N ASP A 741 -2.06 24.56 -17.30
CA ASP A 741 -2.88 24.97 -16.17
C ASP A 741 -2.31 24.41 -14.87
N VAL A 742 -2.09 25.27 -13.89
CA VAL A 742 -1.81 24.89 -12.51
C VAL A 742 -3.08 25.03 -11.68
N MET A 743 -3.35 24.01 -10.85
CA MET A 743 -4.56 23.94 -10.03
C MET A 743 -4.17 23.67 -8.59
N ILE A 744 -4.73 24.41 -7.63
CA ILE A 744 -4.55 24.17 -6.20
C ILE A 744 -5.91 24.09 -5.52
N GLY A 745 -6.09 23.09 -4.66
CA GLY A 745 -7.32 22.91 -3.91
C GLY A 745 -7.27 21.82 -2.83
N THR A 746 -8.46 21.45 -2.35
CA THR A 746 -8.64 20.48 -1.27
C THR A 746 -8.74 19.04 -1.78
N ASN A 747 -9.04 18.85 -3.06
CA ASN A 747 -9.20 17.56 -3.74
C ASN A 747 -9.16 17.77 -5.28
N SER A 748 -9.21 16.70 -6.06
CA SER A 748 -9.09 16.76 -7.51
C SER A 748 -10.24 17.49 -8.24
N ARG A 749 -11.39 17.70 -7.59
CA ARG A 749 -12.55 18.43 -8.14
C ARG A 749 -12.55 19.88 -7.70
N ASP A 750 -12.37 20.14 -6.41
CA ASP A 750 -12.52 21.47 -5.81
C ASP A 750 -11.17 22.20 -5.82
N VAL A 751 -10.82 22.80 -6.97
CA VAL A 751 -9.55 23.48 -7.26
C VAL A 751 -9.76 24.87 -7.83
N GLN A 752 -8.82 25.77 -7.56
CA GLN A 752 -8.63 27.02 -8.29
C GLN A 752 -7.61 26.81 -9.41
N THR A 753 -7.82 27.41 -10.57
CA THR A 753 -6.96 27.20 -11.75
C THR A 753 -6.36 28.51 -12.23
N LYS A 754 -5.08 28.50 -12.58
CA LYS A 754 -4.41 29.56 -13.33
C LYS A 754 -3.57 29.00 -14.46
N ARG A 755 -3.49 29.73 -15.57
CA ARG A 755 -2.65 29.36 -16.72
C ARG A 755 -1.29 30.03 -16.64
N PHE A 756 -0.27 29.33 -17.13
CA PHE A 756 1.07 29.85 -17.38
C PHE A 756 1.64 29.27 -18.68
N ILE A 757 2.70 29.89 -19.17
CA ILE A 757 3.45 29.43 -20.36
C ILE A 757 4.82 28.93 -19.90
N ALA A 758 5.21 27.75 -20.32
CA ALA A 758 6.55 27.22 -20.12
C ALA A 758 7.39 27.43 -21.40
N GLU A 759 8.64 27.99 -21.28
CA GLU A 759 9.54 28.35 -22.39
C GLU A 759 10.56 27.27 -22.72
#